data_764714e39c28423b73fbb793e8bfe9d8
#
_entry.id   764714e39c28423b73fbb793e8bfe9d8
#
_cell.length_a   1.000
_cell.length_b   1.000
_cell.length_c   1.000
_cell.angle_alpha   90.00
_cell.angle_beta   90.00
_cell.angle_gamma   90.00
#
_symmetry.space_group_name_H-M   'P 1'
#
loop_
_entity.id
_entity.type
_entity.pdbx_description
1 polymer ?
#
loop_
_entity_poly.entity_id
_entity_poly.type
_entity_poly.pdbx_seq_one_letter_code
_entity_poly.pdbx_strand_id
1 'polypeptide(L)'
;MEKRLLHLILVLACVCNAAAQTEIKGKVCDEYEPLPGVNVYIVGTIDGGMTDTEGMFSFTTDEVGEVTLCASFLGYDEFRITADVSQLAYVDVTLREKPLSIDEVCISASSFRIGKLDQFKSLDALDVVMSANSCGDIVAALQMLPGSQKVSENGKLYVRGGDNNECQTFINGMHVLVPYSTNVEGQTNRGRFSPFLFKGMSFSLGGYSGEYGQALSSVLPMETTDAATADKLGVSASLVDWNLGGTKAFTKSSLSFNADYTGLELYNKLFPDRNEWTRPYGKLSGEAQYKAEISSTTTLKSYAGYDLTNVGLNTDGRNLFMKEHNLLANVTLNTALKSGYSVFAGVAGSWVLNDVDGALVQGDRYHNVRDEIHLKGGVRRSFTSAFKLSAGMEDYIRNSVKRYNSDGYDLDYNTAAAYLDAQVRLFPRVFLTASLRDEYVSYSGEWMLMPRAILSCFPGDYFQASVMLGRYSQCAEDDYIARGMKGLRQTTADHAIMSFQYSNGQSLVKVEPYYKRYHNLPLLEGGVYTSNGYGKSSGLDIFAEDCSLLTGLTLSASYSYNNSERLYLDYDAPRAPEYASRHNLRLQAKYAFGKFVVGMAESYASGRYYKAGKTPFYNSIDANVTYLAHPKVIIYGSVNNITGRRNVYRIDPDGSQVTSSRDSFIYFGIFISLKNNKAYDISNF
;
A
#
# COMPACT_ATOMS: atom_id res chain seq x y z
N MET A 1 29.54 -36.14 54.38
CA MET A 1 28.93 -35.91 53.05
C MET A 1 28.98 -34.43 52.64
N GLU A 2 28.86 -33.50 53.54
CA GLU A 2 28.84 -32.05 53.23
C GLU A 2 30.13 -31.48 52.62
N LYS A 3 31.30 -31.94 53.06
CA LYS A 3 32.59 -31.44 52.50
C LYS A 3 32.85 -31.87 51.06
N ARG A 4 32.27 -32.98 50.55
CA ARG A 4 32.38 -33.43 49.15
C ARG A 4 31.41 -32.71 48.22
N LEU A 5 30.28 -32.25 48.74
CA LEU A 5 29.33 -31.45 47.99
C LEU A 5 29.86 -30.00 47.74
N LEU A 6 30.54 -29.45 48.77
CA LEU A 6 31.15 -28.13 48.64
C LEU A 6 32.31 -28.10 47.64
N HIS A 7 33.10 -29.18 47.53
CA HIS A 7 34.13 -29.29 46.51
C HIS A 7 33.59 -29.48 45.10
N LEU A 8 32.44 -30.18 44.97
CA LEU A 8 31.76 -30.33 43.67
C LEU A 8 31.15 -29.01 43.18
N ILE A 9 30.60 -28.20 44.08
CA ILE A 9 30.07 -26.85 43.78
C ILE A 9 31.21 -25.89 43.48
N LEU A 10 32.36 -25.98 44.13
CA LEU A 10 33.52 -25.13 43.83
C LEU A 10 34.16 -25.51 42.48
N VAL A 11 34.17 -26.81 42.09
CA VAL A 11 34.65 -27.24 40.78
C VAL A 11 33.68 -26.89 39.66
N LEU A 12 32.35 -26.88 39.92
CA LEU A 12 31.36 -26.39 38.95
C LEU A 12 31.40 -24.87 38.78
N ALA A 13 31.81 -24.11 39.80
CA ALA A 13 31.95 -22.67 39.73
C ALA A 13 33.24 -22.18 39.00
N CYS A 14 34.21 -23.09 38.80
CA CYS A 14 35.44 -22.77 38.05
C CYS A 14 35.42 -23.12 36.59
N VAL A 15 34.28 -23.58 36.02
CA VAL A 15 34.09 -23.78 34.58
C VAL A 15 33.21 -22.67 34.01
N CYS A 16 33.23 -21.49 34.58
CA CYS A 16 32.88 -20.28 33.81
C CYS A 16 34.08 -20.03 32.87
N ASN A 17 33.98 -20.54 31.66
CA ASN A 17 34.82 -20.06 30.58
C ASN A 17 34.58 -18.54 30.49
N ALA A 18 35.57 -17.75 30.85
CA ALA A 18 35.64 -16.36 30.43
C ALA A 18 35.79 -16.41 28.90
N ALA A 19 34.69 -16.43 28.19
CA ALA A 19 34.69 -16.11 26.76
C ALA A 19 35.34 -14.73 26.68
N ALA A 20 36.48 -14.64 26.00
CA ALA A 20 37.13 -13.37 25.77
C ALA A 20 36.23 -12.55 24.84
N GLN A 21 35.55 -11.55 25.39
CA GLN A 21 34.74 -10.63 24.58
C GLN A 21 35.67 -9.93 23.58
N THR A 22 35.32 -10.00 22.30
CA THR A 22 36.02 -9.28 21.25
C THR A 22 35.31 -7.93 21.04
N GLU A 23 36.07 -6.85 21.16
CA GLU A 23 35.59 -5.51 20.82
C GLU A 23 35.75 -5.27 19.33
N ILE A 24 34.65 -4.93 18.64
CA ILE A 24 34.62 -4.54 17.24
C ILE A 24 34.39 -3.04 17.17
N LYS A 25 35.28 -2.33 16.50
CA LYS A 25 35.20 -0.87 16.30
C LYS A 25 35.38 -0.54 14.84
N GLY A 26 35.03 0.68 14.48
CA GLY A 26 35.27 1.17 13.14
C GLY A 26 34.66 2.51 12.86
N LYS A 27 34.79 2.92 11.63
CA LYS A 27 34.24 4.17 11.13
C LYS A 27 33.38 3.90 9.93
N VAL A 28 32.21 4.56 9.87
CA VAL A 28 31.33 4.55 8.71
C VAL A 28 31.28 5.94 8.09
N CYS A 29 31.57 6.01 6.80
CA CYS A 29 31.53 7.23 6.00
C CYS A 29 30.73 6.95 4.71
N ASP A 30 30.27 8.00 4.04
CA ASP A 30 30.01 7.96 2.60
C ASP A 30 31.23 8.52 1.81
N GLU A 31 31.03 8.88 0.53
CA GLU A 31 32.10 9.47 -0.30
C GLU A 31 32.50 10.88 0.16
N TYR A 32 31.75 11.53 1.05
CA TYR A 32 31.86 12.95 1.37
C TYR A 32 32.08 13.21 2.87
N GLU A 33 31.39 12.49 3.76
CA GLU A 33 31.40 12.79 5.20
C GLU A 33 31.16 11.53 6.07
N PRO A 34 31.55 11.58 7.37
CA PRO A 34 31.17 10.54 8.32
C PRO A 34 29.67 10.45 8.48
N LEU A 35 29.12 9.23 8.61
CA LEU A 35 27.70 8.97 8.74
C LEU A 35 27.32 8.66 10.19
N PRO A 36 26.68 9.60 10.91
CA PRO A 36 26.13 9.33 12.24
C PRO A 36 24.83 8.55 12.17
N GLY A 37 24.58 7.66 13.13
CA GLY A 37 23.32 6.90 13.26
C GLY A 37 23.24 5.68 12.36
N VAL A 38 24.35 5.22 11.78
CA VAL A 38 24.43 3.94 11.06
C VAL A 38 24.34 2.79 12.04
N ASN A 39 23.49 1.82 11.79
CA ASN A 39 23.36 0.62 12.59
C ASN A 39 24.38 -0.43 12.12
N VAL A 40 25.33 -0.81 12.98
CA VAL A 40 26.39 -1.80 12.70
C VAL A 40 26.18 -2.99 13.64
N TYR A 41 26.01 -4.20 13.09
CA TYR A 41 25.65 -5.39 13.87
C TYR A 41 26.16 -6.68 13.24
N ILE A 42 26.28 -7.74 14.05
CA ILE A 42 26.55 -9.09 13.55
C ILE A 42 25.22 -9.77 13.19
N VAL A 43 25.14 -10.23 11.94
CA VAL A 43 23.94 -10.90 11.41
C VAL A 43 23.61 -12.17 12.19
N GLY A 44 22.37 -12.26 12.70
CA GLY A 44 21.89 -13.41 13.47
C GLY A 44 22.12 -13.31 14.98
N THR A 45 22.72 -12.22 15.47
CA THR A 45 22.92 -11.94 16.90
C THR A 45 22.24 -10.63 17.31
N ILE A 46 22.31 -10.31 18.60
CA ILE A 46 21.88 -9.00 19.12
C ILE A 46 23.08 -8.03 19.27
N ASP A 47 24.29 -8.44 18.91
CA ASP A 47 25.51 -7.69 19.09
C ASP A 47 25.64 -6.64 18.00
N GLY A 48 25.71 -5.38 18.40
CA GLY A 48 25.81 -4.26 17.48
C GLY A 48 25.85 -2.92 18.19
N GLY A 49 26.06 -1.85 17.42
CA GLY A 49 26.08 -0.48 17.91
C GLY A 49 25.71 0.50 16.81
N MET A 50 25.40 1.74 17.19
CA MET A 50 25.19 2.84 16.26
C MET A 50 26.43 3.73 16.17
N THR A 51 26.67 4.32 15.00
CA THR A 51 27.73 5.32 14.83
C THR A 51 27.37 6.64 15.52
N ASP A 52 28.38 7.26 16.14
CA ASP A 52 28.31 8.59 16.75
C ASP A 52 28.34 9.73 15.69
N THR A 53 28.43 10.99 16.17
CA THR A 53 28.50 12.18 15.30
C THR A 53 29.74 12.22 14.38
N GLU A 54 30.78 11.48 14.70
CA GLU A 54 32.03 11.36 13.92
C GLU A 54 32.06 10.11 13.03
N GLY A 55 30.92 9.36 13.01
CA GLY A 55 30.76 8.12 12.26
C GLY A 55 31.44 6.92 12.91
N MET A 56 31.92 7.03 14.17
CA MET A 56 32.59 5.95 14.88
C MET A 56 31.56 5.02 15.55
N PHE A 57 31.83 3.71 15.54
CA PHE A 57 31.09 2.71 16.30
C PHE A 57 32.00 1.83 17.13
N SER A 58 31.49 1.30 18.24
CA SER A 58 32.16 0.26 19.04
C SER A 58 31.10 -0.57 19.75
N PHE A 59 31.24 -1.89 19.71
CA PHE A 59 30.46 -2.83 20.51
C PHE A 59 31.26 -4.10 20.80
N THR A 60 30.83 -4.90 21.75
CA THR A 60 31.47 -6.17 22.12
C THR A 60 30.63 -7.35 21.68
N THR A 61 31.28 -8.45 21.33
CA THR A 61 30.62 -9.73 20.98
C THR A 61 31.30 -10.91 21.67
N ASP A 62 30.50 -11.90 22.00
CA ASP A 62 30.94 -13.22 22.51
C ASP A 62 31.08 -14.25 21.37
N GLU A 63 30.76 -13.87 20.13
CA GLU A 63 30.88 -14.76 18.97
C GLU A 63 32.31 -15.11 18.66
N VAL A 64 32.53 -16.32 18.15
CA VAL A 64 33.84 -16.85 17.78
C VAL A 64 33.80 -17.49 16.39
N GLY A 65 34.88 -17.30 15.60
CA GLY A 65 34.96 -17.83 14.25
C GLY A 65 34.37 -16.89 13.21
N GLU A 66 33.89 -17.43 12.12
CA GLU A 66 33.40 -16.66 10.97
C GLU A 66 32.02 -16.04 11.23
N VAL A 67 31.93 -14.71 11.16
CA VAL A 67 30.68 -13.94 11.33
C VAL A 67 30.48 -12.99 10.16
N THR A 68 29.24 -12.53 9.95
CA THR A 68 28.93 -11.50 8.97
C THR A 68 28.61 -10.20 9.70
N LEU A 69 29.49 -9.20 9.59
CA LEU A 69 29.23 -7.83 10.05
C LEU A 69 28.43 -7.10 8.97
N CYS A 70 27.39 -6.43 9.41
CA CYS A 70 26.48 -5.64 8.56
C CYS A 70 26.46 -4.20 9.04
N ALA A 71 26.56 -3.24 8.10
CA ALA A 71 26.27 -1.83 8.36
C ALA A 71 25.12 -1.37 7.49
N SER A 72 24.07 -0.84 8.11
CA SER A 72 22.81 -0.47 7.46
C SER A 72 22.43 0.95 7.85
N PHE A 73 22.13 1.78 6.86
CA PHE A 73 21.67 3.15 7.04
C PHE A 73 20.61 3.49 6.01
N LEU A 74 19.62 4.27 6.43
CA LEU A 74 18.51 4.64 5.55
C LEU A 74 19.00 5.49 4.39
N GLY A 75 18.74 5.04 3.16
CA GLY A 75 19.19 5.73 1.94
C GLY A 75 20.55 5.30 1.43
N TYR A 76 21.12 4.24 2.00
CA TYR A 76 22.42 3.68 1.59
C TYR A 76 22.31 2.18 1.29
N ASP A 77 23.18 1.69 0.40
CA ASP A 77 23.33 0.25 0.20
C ASP A 77 23.90 -0.40 1.46
N GLU A 78 23.32 -1.53 1.85
CA GLU A 78 23.78 -2.27 3.01
C GLU A 78 25.19 -2.84 2.76
N PHE A 79 26.13 -2.52 3.62
CA PHE A 79 27.46 -3.11 3.60
C PHE A 79 27.46 -4.41 4.38
N ARG A 80 28.07 -5.46 3.82
CA ARG A 80 28.26 -6.75 4.49
C ARG A 80 29.68 -7.25 4.27
N ILE A 81 30.33 -7.70 5.35
CA ILE A 81 31.61 -8.37 5.31
C ILE A 81 31.55 -9.64 6.16
N THR A 82 31.97 -10.76 5.59
CA THR A 82 32.08 -12.04 6.30
C THR A 82 33.56 -12.35 6.54
N ALA A 83 33.95 -12.45 7.81
CA ALA A 83 35.32 -12.70 8.22
C ALA A 83 35.33 -13.32 9.63
N ASP A 84 36.49 -13.86 10.04
CA ASP A 84 36.71 -14.27 11.42
C ASP A 84 36.65 -13.04 12.36
N VAL A 85 35.98 -13.17 13.51
CA VAL A 85 35.77 -12.09 14.49
C VAL A 85 37.08 -11.41 14.86
N SER A 86 38.19 -12.16 14.95
CA SER A 86 39.50 -11.61 15.28
C SER A 86 40.07 -10.63 14.21
N GLN A 87 39.56 -10.72 12.98
CA GLN A 87 39.91 -9.83 11.87
C GLN A 87 39.05 -8.58 11.80
N LEU A 88 37.94 -8.54 12.56
CA LEU A 88 36.99 -7.44 12.58
C LEU A 88 37.23 -6.43 13.73
N ALA A 89 38.40 -6.51 14.41
CA ALA A 89 38.70 -5.63 15.52
C ALA A 89 38.66 -4.12 15.16
N TYR A 90 38.91 -3.76 13.90
CA TYR A 90 38.70 -2.43 13.35
C TYR A 90 38.26 -2.51 11.89
N VAL A 91 37.12 -1.88 11.54
CA VAL A 91 36.58 -1.93 10.19
C VAL A 91 36.19 -0.54 9.69
N ASP A 92 36.80 -0.12 8.60
CA ASP A 92 36.36 1.07 7.86
C ASP A 92 35.27 0.67 6.85
N VAL A 93 34.12 1.29 6.97
CA VAL A 93 32.93 1.03 6.13
C VAL A 93 32.67 2.28 5.30
N THR A 94 32.63 2.12 3.98
CA THR A 94 32.14 3.15 3.09
C THR A 94 30.77 2.71 2.56
N LEU A 95 29.71 3.37 3.02
CA LEU A 95 28.38 3.17 2.49
C LEU A 95 28.22 3.99 1.21
N ARG A 96 27.63 3.39 0.19
CA ARG A 96 27.26 4.10 -1.03
C ARG A 96 25.83 4.54 -0.90
N GLU A 97 25.56 5.83 -1.17
CA GLU A 97 24.19 6.28 -1.31
C GLU A 97 23.49 5.39 -2.34
N LYS A 98 22.45 4.71 -1.90
CA LYS A 98 21.56 4.00 -2.79
C LYS A 98 20.97 5.03 -3.72
N PRO A 99 20.99 4.85 -5.06
CA PRO A 99 20.18 5.70 -5.93
C PRO A 99 18.73 5.56 -5.42
N LEU A 100 18.32 6.53 -4.61
CA LEU A 100 17.02 6.50 -3.96
C LEU A 100 16.00 6.39 -5.08
N SER A 101 15.28 5.28 -5.14
CA SER A 101 13.98 5.33 -5.80
C SER A 101 13.23 6.48 -5.14
N ILE A 102 12.55 7.28 -5.93
CA ILE A 102 11.81 8.46 -5.49
C ILE A 102 10.95 8.17 -4.25
N ASP A 103 10.58 6.92 -4.01
CA ASP A 103 9.69 6.44 -2.96
C ASP A 103 10.34 6.23 -1.57
N GLU A 104 11.67 6.15 -1.46
CA GLU A 104 12.32 5.85 -0.17
C GLU A 104 12.43 7.04 0.81
N VAL A 105 12.16 8.24 0.38
CA VAL A 105 12.32 9.46 1.20
C VAL A 105 11.02 10.18 1.52
N CYS A 106 9.87 9.59 1.22
CA CYS A 106 8.63 10.16 1.71
C CYS A 106 8.50 9.90 3.21
N ILE A 107 9.10 10.75 4.06
CA ILE A 107 8.67 10.90 5.45
C ILE A 107 7.29 11.53 5.39
N SER A 108 6.28 10.71 5.11
CA SER A 108 4.89 11.12 5.27
C SER A 108 4.58 11.11 6.76
N ALA A 109 4.06 12.19 7.27
CA ALA A 109 3.64 12.28 8.67
C ALA A 109 2.61 11.21 9.05
N SER A 110 1.87 10.71 8.08
CA SER A 110 0.71 9.82 8.24
C SER A 110 0.81 8.56 7.35
N SER A 111 2.01 8.02 7.13
CA SER A 111 2.15 6.77 6.38
C SER A 111 2.18 5.56 7.32
N PHE A 112 1.54 4.49 6.88
CA PHE A 112 1.68 3.17 7.47
C PHE A 112 2.46 2.31 6.49
N ARG A 113 3.51 1.68 6.98
CA ARG A 113 4.15 0.54 6.32
C ARG A 113 3.71 -0.70 7.09
N ILE A 114 3.13 -1.65 6.40
CA ILE A 114 2.75 -2.92 6.97
C ILE A 114 3.96 -3.84 6.81
N GLY A 115 4.55 -4.30 7.92
CA GLY A 115 5.70 -5.19 7.97
C GLY A 115 6.16 -5.38 9.41
N LYS A 116 7.07 -6.32 9.65
CA LYS A 116 7.60 -6.56 11.00
C LYS A 116 8.12 -5.27 11.62
N LEU A 117 7.91 -5.09 12.92
CA LEU A 117 8.34 -3.97 13.77
C LEU A 117 9.84 -3.63 13.67
N ASP A 118 10.66 -4.58 13.24
CA ASP A 118 12.07 -4.34 12.89
C ASP A 118 12.16 -3.59 11.56
N GLN A 119 12.39 -2.29 11.65
CA GLN A 119 12.70 -1.41 10.53
C GLN A 119 11.59 -1.33 9.47
N PHE A 120 10.54 -0.51 9.68
CA PHE A 120 9.65 0.03 8.64
C PHE A 120 9.56 -0.81 7.33
N LYS A 121 9.49 -2.15 7.47
CA LYS A 121 9.43 -3.05 6.32
C LYS A 121 8.08 -2.95 5.66
N SER A 122 8.10 -2.77 4.37
CA SER A 122 6.95 -2.90 3.48
C SER A 122 6.23 -4.23 3.65
N LEU A 123 4.94 -4.25 3.33
CA LEU A 123 4.11 -5.45 3.30
C LEU A 123 4.78 -6.51 2.42
N ASP A 124 5.11 -7.65 3.01
CA ASP A 124 5.59 -8.80 2.25
C ASP A 124 4.39 -9.58 1.68
N ALA A 125 4.57 -10.21 0.53
CA ALA A 125 3.55 -11.05 -0.10
C ALA A 125 3.01 -12.12 0.84
N LEU A 126 3.88 -12.73 1.65
CA LEU A 126 3.48 -13.75 2.63
C LEU A 126 2.62 -13.16 3.75
N ASP A 127 2.89 -11.94 4.22
CA ASP A 127 2.07 -11.28 5.23
C ASP A 127 0.66 -10.98 4.71
N VAL A 128 0.54 -10.56 3.43
CA VAL A 128 -0.76 -10.37 2.78
C VAL A 128 -1.54 -11.69 2.70
N VAL A 129 -0.90 -12.78 2.30
CA VAL A 129 -1.55 -14.10 2.18
C VAL A 129 -1.94 -14.65 3.55
N MET A 130 -1.12 -14.45 4.59
CA MET A 130 -1.36 -14.96 5.95
C MET A 130 -2.27 -14.08 6.80
N SER A 131 -2.72 -12.94 6.30
CA SER A 131 -3.67 -12.09 7.03
C SER A 131 -5.09 -12.66 6.93
N ALA A 132 -5.80 -12.74 8.06
CA ALA A 132 -7.09 -13.43 8.17
C ALA A 132 -8.18 -12.87 7.22
N ASN A 133 -8.16 -11.56 6.94
CA ASN A 133 -9.19 -10.93 6.13
C ASN A 133 -8.75 -10.64 4.68
N SER A 134 -7.45 -10.70 4.37
CA SER A 134 -6.95 -10.29 3.06
C SER A 134 -7.02 -11.42 2.02
N CYS A 135 -6.80 -12.68 2.41
CA CYS A 135 -6.77 -13.82 1.49
C CYS A 135 -5.90 -13.55 0.24
N GLY A 136 -4.77 -12.86 0.40
CA GLY A 136 -3.89 -12.47 -0.68
C GLY A 136 -4.22 -11.12 -1.36
N ASP A 137 -5.22 -10.39 -0.89
CA ASP A 137 -5.59 -9.08 -1.44
C ASP A 137 -4.91 -7.92 -0.70
N ILE A 138 -4.16 -7.11 -1.45
CA ILE A 138 -3.46 -5.91 -0.96
C ILE A 138 -4.45 -4.90 -0.36
N VAL A 139 -5.56 -4.63 -1.05
CA VAL A 139 -6.56 -3.63 -0.62
C VAL A 139 -7.23 -4.08 0.67
N ALA A 140 -7.58 -5.36 0.80
CA ALA A 140 -8.17 -5.90 2.02
C ALA A 140 -7.20 -5.84 3.21
N ALA A 141 -5.90 -6.06 2.99
CA ALA A 141 -4.88 -5.86 4.02
C ALA A 141 -4.79 -4.38 4.46
N LEU A 142 -4.84 -3.44 3.52
CA LEU A 142 -4.84 -2.00 3.81
C LEU A 142 -6.12 -1.54 4.52
N GLN A 143 -7.25 -2.19 4.29
CA GLN A 143 -8.50 -1.90 4.99
C GLN A 143 -8.45 -2.23 6.49
N MET A 144 -7.44 -2.97 6.97
CA MET A 144 -7.22 -3.20 8.42
C MET A 144 -6.56 -2.01 9.11
N LEU A 145 -5.96 -1.09 8.36
CA LEU A 145 -5.31 0.09 8.91
C LEU A 145 -6.33 1.15 9.36
N PRO A 146 -6.00 1.97 10.36
CA PRO A 146 -6.85 3.07 10.77
C PRO A 146 -7.02 4.09 9.63
N GLY A 147 -8.07 4.90 9.69
CA GLY A 147 -8.40 5.87 8.65
C GLY A 147 -9.06 5.25 7.41
N SER A 148 -8.90 3.96 7.16
CA SER A 148 -9.63 3.24 6.11
C SER A 148 -11.02 2.81 6.59
N GLN A 149 -11.97 2.72 5.65
CA GLN A 149 -13.33 2.29 5.93
C GLN A 149 -13.74 1.14 5.01
N LYS A 150 -14.39 0.12 5.57
CA LYS A 150 -14.99 -0.96 4.83
C LYS A 150 -16.47 -0.64 4.58
N VAL A 151 -16.82 -0.28 3.37
CA VAL A 151 -18.18 0.11 2.97
C VAL A 151 -18.99 -1.12 2.59
N SER A 152 -18.34 -2.07 1.93
CA SER A 152 -18.88 -3.35 1.48
C SER A 152 -17.69 -4.28 1.16
N GLU A 153 -17.95 -5.42 0.57
CA GLU A 153 -16.90 -6.33 0.08
C GLU A 153 -16.41 -5.95 -1.35
N ASN A 154 -16.48 -4.68 -1.73
CA ASN A 154 -16.18 -4.22 -3.10
C ASN A 154 -14.69 -4.07 -3.44
N GLY A 155 -13.79 -4.37 -2.50
CA GLY A 155 -12.34 -4.29 -2.73
C GLY A 155 -11.80 -2.88 -2.98
N LYS A 156 -12.48 -1.82 -2.52
CA LYS A 156 -12.08 -0.42 -2.70
C LYS A 156 -11.67 0.24 -1.40
N LEU A 157 -10.78 1.24 -1.48
CA LEU A 157 -10.30 2.02 -0.34
C LEU A 157 -11.12 3.31 -0.19
N TYR A 158 -11.61 3.54 1.03
CA TYR A 158 -12.27 4.78 1.45
C TYR A 158 -11.51 5.31 2.66
N VAL A 159 -11.06 6.57 2.62
CA VAL A 159 -10.09 7.08 3.60
C VAL A 159 -10.55 8.38 4.21
N ARG A 160 -10.68 8.41 5.55
CA ARG A 160 -10.95 9.64 6.33
C ARG A 160 -12.13 10.44 5.78
N GLY A 161 -13.24 9.76 5.46
CA GLY A 161 -14.43 10.37 4.88
C GLY A 161 -14.28 10.77 3.41
N GLY A 162 -13.22 10.35 2.74
CA GLY A 162 -13.05 10.45 1.29
C GLY A 162 -13.59 9.25 0.56
N ASP A 163 -14.00 9.47 -0.69
CA ASP A 163 -14.45 8.42 -1.59
C ASP A 163 -13.25 7.60 -2.12
N ASN A 164 -13.53 6.44 -2.70
CA ASN A 164 -12.49 5.56 -3.27
C ASN A 164 -11.71 6.22 -4.42
N ASN A 165 -12.33 7.08 -5.20
CA ASN A 165 -11.69 7.83 -6.29
C ASN A 165 -10.71 8.91 -5.78
N GLU A 166 -10.83 9.32 -4.51
CA GLU A 166 -9.89 10.24 -3.87
C GLU A 166 -8.59 9.55 -3.41
N CYS A 167 -8.51 8.21 -3.56
CA CYS A 167 -7.35 7.38 -3.24
C CYS A 167 -6.64 6.99 -4.54
N GLN A 168 -5.42 7.47 -4.75
CA GLN A 168 -4.67 7.21 -5.98
C GLN A 168 -3.56 6.18 -5.77
N THR A 169 -3.35 5.33 -6.77
CA THR A 169 -2.34 4.28 -6.77
C THR A 169 -1.25 4.60 -7.78
N PHE A 170 0.00 4.36 -7.38
CA PHE A 170 1.16 4.54 -8.23
C PHE A 170 2.02 3.26 -8.22
N ILE A 171 2.48 2.83 -9.39
CA ILE A 171 3.43 1.71 -9.54
C ILE A 171 4.74 2.26 -10.10
N ASN A 172 5.84 2.08 -9.35
CA ASN A 172 7.16 2.65 -9.67
C ASN A 172 7.10 4.18 -9.89
N GLY A 173 6.28 4.91 -9.09
CA GLY A 173 6.08 6.36 -9.21
C GLY A 173 5.16 6.80 -10.34
N MET A 174 4.59 5.88 -11.14
CA MET A 174 3.70 6.16 -12.26
C MET A 174 2.25 5.86 -11.90
N HIS A 175 1.33 6.73 -12.29
CA HIS A 175 -0.10 6.67 -11.96
C HIS A 175 -0.79 5.45 -12.59
N VAL A 176 -1.78 4.93 -11.89
CA VAL A 176 -2.65 3.82 -12.31
C VAL A 176 -4.08 4.33 -12.43
N LEU A 177 -4.60 4.45 -13.65
CA LEU A 177 -5.91 5.03 -13.93
C LEU A 177 -7.07 4.27 -13.23
N VAL A 178 -7.03 2.93 -13.23
CA VAL A 178 -8.03 2.08 -12.56
C VAL A 178 -7.32 1.00 -11.72
N PRO A 179 -7.15 1.23 -10.42
CA PRO A 179 -6.42 0.31 -9.55
C PRO A 179 -7.27 -0.84 -9.00
N TYR A 180 -8.57 -0.84 -9.22
CA TYR A 180 -9.50 -1.83 -8.68
C TYR A 180 -9.99 -2.79 -9.77
N SER A 181 -10.30 -4.03 -9.38
CA SER A 181 -10.97 -4.98 -10.26
C SER A 181 -12.44 -4.60 -10.46
N THR A 182 -13.03 -5.06 -11.58
CA THR A 182 -14.45 -4.92 -11.88
C THR A 182 -15.29 -5.47 -10.74
N ASN A 183 -16.25 -4.69 -10.26
CA ASN A 183 -17.09 -5.04 -9.13
C ASN A 183 -18.49 -5.45 -9.61
N VAL A 184 -19.00 -6.54 -9.03
CA VAL A 184 -20.40 -6.93 -9.08
C VAL A 184 -21.02 -6.67 -7.73
N GLU A 185 -22.14 -5.96 -7.69
CA GLU A 185 -22.79 -5.61 -6.43
C GLU A 185 -23.13 -6.84 -5.60
N GLY A 186 -22.85 -6.76 -4.29
CA GLY A 186 -23.08 -7.87 -3.37
C GLY A 186 -22.07 -9.01 -3.44
N GLN A 187 -21.14 -9.00 -4.39
CA GLN A 187 -20.05 -9.98 -4.47
C GLN A 187 -18.80 -9.50 -3.72
N THR A 188 -18.12 -10.44 -3.08
CA THR A 188 -16.79 -10.21 -2.55
C THR A 188 -15.84 -10.03 -3.73
N ASN A 189 -15.22 -8.86 -3.82
CA ASN A 189 -14.23 -8.53 -4.84
C ASN A 189 -12.82 -8.51 -4.24
N ARG A 190 -11.83 -8.85 -5.06
CA ARG A 190 -10.40 -8.81 -4.71
C ARG A 190 -9.69 -7.70 -5.47
N GLY A 191 -8.54 -7.29 -4.97
CA GLY A 191 -7.69 -6.31 -5.60
C GLY A 191 -7.24 -6.78 -7.01
N ARG A 192 -6.79 -5.81 -7.79
CA ARG A 192 -6.34 -6.04 -9.16
C ARG A 192 -4.94 -6.67 -9.21
N PHE A 193 -4.06 -6.24 -8.30
CA PHE A 193 -2.63 -6.53 -8.37
C PHE A 193 -2.25 -7.70 -7.47
N SER A 194 -1.41 -8.59 -8.00
CA SER A 194 -0.82 -9.68 -7.23
C SER A 194 0.24 -9.16 -6.25
N PRO A 195 0.21 -9.52 -4.97
CA PRO A 195 1.21 -9.07 -4.00
C PRO A 195 2.62 -9.60 -4.31
N PHE A 196 2.75 -10.66 -5.10
CA PHE A 196 4.01 -11.35 -5.35
C PHE A 196 5.02 -10.54 -6.18
N LEU A 197 4.58 -9.55 -6.92
CA LEU A 197 5.41 -8.72 -7.78
C LEU A 197 5.86 -7.39 -7.10
N PHE A 198 5.47 -7.15 -5.85
CA PHE A 198 5.79 -5.91 -5.14
C PHE A 198 6.62 -6.18 -3.89
N LYS A 199 7.66 -5.37 -3.68
CA LYS A 199 8.55 -5.43 -2.49
C LYS A 199 8.17 -4.44 -1.41
N GLY A 200 7.40 -3.42 -1.76
CA GLY A 200 7.03 -2.33 -0.88
C GLY A 200 5.71 -1.72 -1.26
N MET A 201 4.83 -1.61 -0.28
CA MET A 201 3.58 -0.90 -0.38
C MET A 201 3.50 0.04 0.81
N SER A 202 3.55 1.33 0.56
CA SER A 202 3.34 2.31 1.61
C SER A 202 1.97 2.95 1.40
N PHE A 203 1.23 3.11 2.48
CA PHE A 203 -0.10 3.70 2.44
C PHE A 203 -0.10 5.00 3.21
N SER A 204 -0.25 6.11 2.52
CA SER A 204 -0.32 7.44 3.12
C SER A 204 -1.77 7.90 3.23
N LEU A 205 -2.20 8.20 4.45
CA LEU A 205 -3.52 8.74 4.77
C LEU A 205 -3.59 10.28 4.67
N GLY A 206 -2.69 10.87 3.92
CA GLY A 206 -2.45 12.30 3.79
C GLY A 206 -1.00 12.66 4.16
N GLY A 207 -0.56 13.87 3.86
CA GLY A 207 0.82 14.28 4.13
C GLY A 207 1.85 13.73 3.14
N TYR A 208 1.42 13.36 1.97
CA TYR A 208 2.34 13.00 0.89
C TYR A 208 2.93 14.23 0.20
N SER A 209 4.14 14.06 -0.37
CA SER A 209 4.93 15.11 -0.99
C SER A 209 4.27 15.73 -2.24
N GLY A 210 4.82 16.83 -2.73
CA GLY A 210 4.40 17.47 -3.97
C GLY A 210 4.55 16.59 -5.20
N GLU A 211 5.36 15.56 -5.13
CA GLU A 211 5.56 14.57 -6.16
C GLU A 211 4.28 13.82 -6.56
N TYR A 212 3.33 13.66 -5.62
CA TYR A 212 2.05 13.00 -5.87
C TYR A 212 0.92 14.01 -6.01
N GLY A 213 0.22 13.96 -7.14
CA GLY A 213 -0.94 14.78 -7.46
C GLY A 213 -2.22 13.99 -7.65
N GLN A 214 -3.29 14.68 -7.99
CA GLN A 214 -4.59 14.10 -8.35
C GLN A 214 -5.23 13.22 -7.28
N ALA A 215 -4.87 13.40 -5.99
CA ALA A 215 -5.40 12.69 -4.84
C ALA A 215 -5.92 13.66 -3.79
N LEU A 216 -7.10 13.42 -3.22
CA LEU A 216 -7.68 14.24 -2.15
C LEU A 216 -7.62 13.58 -0.78
N SER A 217 -7.44 12.24 -0.71
CA SER A 217 -7.52 11.53 0.56
C SER A 217 -6.28 10.71 0.87
N SER A 218 -5.78 9.92 -0.06
CA SER A 218 -4.63 9.05 0.17
C SER A 218 -3.87 8.74 -1.12
N VAL A 219 -2.63 8.30 -0.95
CA VAL A 219 -1.82 7.72 -2.04
C VAL A 219 -1.29 6.36 -1.61
N LEU A 220 -1.25 5.43 -2.57
CA LEU A 220 -0.71 4.08 -2.44
C LEU A 220 0.43 3.90 -3.44
N PRO A 221 1.66 4.28 -3.11
CA PRO A 221 2.84 3.89 -3.88
C PRO A 221 3.13 2.41 -3.71
N MET A 222 3.32 1.71 -4.82
CA MET A 222 3.74 0.31 -4.88
C MET A 222 5.04 0.20 -5.69
N GLU A 223 6.03 -0.44 -5.10
CA GLU A 223 7.32 -0.70 -5.71
C GLU A 223 7.41 -2.13 -6.21
N THR A 224 7.77 -2.32 -7.49
CA THR A 224 8.06 -3.65 -8.01
C THR A 224 9.31 -4.24 -7.36
N THR A 225 9.39 -5.58 -7.28
CA THR A 225 10.50 -6.30 -6.64
C THR A 225 11.85 -5.96 -7.27
N ASP A 226 12.93 -6.17 -6.52
CA ASP A 226 14.30 -5.98 -7.01
C ASP A 226 14.70 -7.04 -8.04
N ALA A 227 15.80 -6.81 -8.76
CA ALA A 227 16.32 -7.79 -9.68
C ALA A 227 16.64 -9.10 -8.95
N ALA A 228 16.03 -10.19 -9.40
CA ALA A 228 16.23 -11.48 -8.78
C ALA A 228 17.61 -12.05 -9.13
N THR A 229 18.26 -12.69 -8.17
CA THR A 229 19.55 -13.35 -8.32
C THR A 229 19.41 -14.83 -8.68
N ALA A 230 18.21 -15.40 -8.57
CA ALA A 230 17.94 -16.82 -8.88
C ALA A 230 16.60 -16.96 -9.60
N ASP A 231 16.53 -17.99 -10.41
CA ASP A 231 15.28 -18.37 -11.09
C ASP A 231 14.26 -18.89 -10.07
N LYS A 232 13.00 -18.49 -10.24
CA LYS A 232 11.86 -18.96 -9.45
C LYS A 232 10.74 -19.41 -10.36
N LEU A 233 9.96 -20.39 -9.91
CA LEU A 233 8.75 -20.86 -10.57
C LEU A 233 7.83 -21.47 -9.52
N GLY A 234 6.56 -21.14 -9.56
CA GLY A 234 5.58 -21.70 -8.66
C GLY A 234 4.18 -21.67 -9.22
N VAL A 235 3.32 -22.42 -8.59
CA VAL A 235 1.90 -22.50 -8.92
C VAL A 235 1.09 -22.39 -7.64
N SER A 236 -0.09 -21.77 -7.73
CA SER A 236 -1.09 -21.88 -6.68
C SER A 236 -2.43 -22.30 -7.27
N ALA A 237 -3.19 -23.03 -6.49
CA ALA A 237 -4.53 -23.43 -6.83
C ALA A 237 -5.44 -23.33 -5.62
N SER A 238 -6.62 -22.79 -5.84
CA SER A 238 -7.67 -22.69 -4.84
C SER A 238 -9.03 -23.07 -5.45
N LEU A 239 -10.09 -22.94 -4.68
CA LEU A 239 -11.46 -23.14 -5.18
C LEU A 239 -11.89 -22.10 -6.21
N VAL A 240 -11.29 -20.91 -6.21
CA VAL A 240 -11.71 -19.77 -7.03
C VAL A 240 -10.59 -19.20 -7.89
N ASP A 241 -9.33 -19.58 -7.60
CA ASP A 241 -8.16 -18.90 -8.12
C ASP A 241 -7.06 -19.88 -8.50
N TRP A 242 -6.48 -19.71 -9.67
CA TRP A 242 -5.42 -20.56 -10.21
C TRP A 242 -4.34 -19.66 -10.78
N ASN A 243 -3.13 -19.79 -10.23
CA ASN A 243 -2.03 -18.90 -10.53
C ASN A 243 -0.78 -19.66 -10.96
N LEU A 244 -0.06 -19.09 -11.92
CA LEU A 244 1.27 -19.50 -12.34
C LEU A 244 2.16 -18.26 -12.33
N GLY A 245 3.20 -18.29 -11.50
CA GLY A 245 4.16 -17.21 -11.42
C GLY A 245 5.58 -17.69 -11.54
N GLY A 246 6.46 -16.84 -12.04
CA GLY A 246 7.87 -17.16 -12.17
C GLY A 246 8.77 -15.97 -12.40
N THR A 247 10.05 -16.20 -12.18
CA THR A 247 11.11 -15.23 -12.41
C THR A 247 12.27 -15.90 -13.11
N LYS A 248 12.73 -15.30 -14.20
CA LYS A 248 13.99 -15.64 -14.84
C LYS A 248 15.04 -14.61 -14.45
N ALA A 249 16.08 -15.05 -13.77
CA ALA A 249 17.22 -14.23 -13.40
C ALA A 249 18.29 -14.26 -14.52
N PHE A 250 18.86 -13.09 -14.78
CA PHE A 250 20.03 -12.89 -15.64
C PHE A 250 21.12 -12.18 -14.82
N THR A 251 22.31 -12.02 -15.37
CA THR A 251 23.46 -11.45 -14.65
C THR A 251 23.21 -10.04 -14.08
N LYS A 252 22.46 -9.19 -14.82
CA LYS A 252 22.17 -7.80 -14.43
C LYS A 252 20.70 -7.43 -14.60
N SER A 253 19.85 -8.41 -14.79
CA SER A 253 18.43 -8.16 -14.97
C SER A 253 17.61 -9.36 -14.54
N SER A 254 16.31 -9.16 -14.39
CA SER A 254 15.34 -10.23 -14.18
C SER A 254 14.04 -9.93 -14.90
N LEU A 255 13.37 -10.97 -15.34
CA LEU A 255 12.01 -10.94 -15.88
C LEU A 255 11.14 -11.79 -14.97
N SER A 256 10.14 -11.17 -14.37
CA SER A 256 9.12 -11.87 -13.57
C SER A 256 7.77 -11.77 -14.24
N PHE A 257 6.95 -12.81 -14.10
CA PHE A 257 5.59 -12.84 -14.61
C PHE A 257 4.65 -13.50 -13.62
N ASN A 258 3.38 -13.16 -13.73
CA ASN A 258 2.28 -13.77 -12.99
C ASN A 258 1.10 -13.91 -13.95
N ALA A 259 0.49 -15.08 -14.03
CA ALA A 259 -0.71 -15.35 -14.80
C ALA A 259 -1.75 -16.00 -13.89
N ASP A 260 -2.93 -15.41 -13.84
CA ASP A 260 -3.96 -15.73 -12.88
C ASP A 260 -5.31 -15.89 -13.57
N TYR A 261 -6.06 -16.89 -13.18
CA TYR A 261 -7.47 -17.06 -13.52
C TYR A 261 -8.30 -17.17 -12.25
N THR A 262 -9.18 -16.20 -12.03
CA THR A 262 -10.19 -16.22 -10.97
C THR A 262 -11.55 -16.56 -11.56
N GLY A 263 -12.23 -17.59 -11.05
CA GLY A 263 -13.54 -18.00 -11.54
C GLY A 263 -14.46 -18.54 -10.45
N LEU A 264 -15.71 -18.08 -10.44
CA LEU A 264 -16.70 -18.50 -9.45
C LEU A 264 -17.56 -19.68 -9.91
N GLU A 265 -17.37 -20.24 -11.10
CA GLU A 265 -18.23 -21.30 -11.63
C GLU A 265 -18.21 -22.57 -10.77
N LEU A 266 -16.99 -23.08 -10.45
CA LEU A 266 -16.81 -24.25 -9.58
C LEU A 266 -17.31 -23.94 -8.16
N TYR A 267 -16.96 -22.77 -7.67
CA TYR A 267 -17.32 -22.33 -6.33
C TYR A 267 -18.84 -22.24 -6.14
N ASN A 268 -19.55 -21.65 -7.10
CA ASN A 268 -21.02 -21.50 -7.03
C ASN A 268 -21.76 -22.84 -7.15
N LYS A 269 -21.17 -23.86 -7.80
CA LYS A 269 -21.72 -25.22 -7.79
C LYS A 269 -21.61 -25.89 -6.43
N LEU A 270 -20.54 -25.63 -5.67
CA LEU A 270 -20.31 -26.20 -4.34
C LEU A 270 -21.02 -25.38 -3.23
N PHE A 271 -21.01 -24.08 -3.38
CA PHE A 271 -21.56 -23.12 -2.42
C PHE A 271 -22.45 -22.12 -3.19
N PRO A 272 -23.72 -22.44 -3.47
CA PRO A 272 -24.64 -21.55 -4.16
C PRO A 272 -24.81 -20.21 -3.44
N ASP A 273 -25.00 -19.12 -4.19
CA ASP A 273 -25.32 -17.81 -3.67
C ASP A 273 -26.74 -17.36 -4.08
N ARG A 274 -27.08 -16.11 -3.78
CA ARG A 274 -28.42 -15.53 -4.05
C ARG A 274 -28.55 -14.95 -5.46
N ASN A 275 -27.45 -14.87 -6.20
CA ASN A 275 -27.44 -14.30 -7.54
C ASN A 275 -27.86 -15.33 -8.59
N GLU A 276 -28.67 -14.89 -9.55
CA GLU A 276 -29.04 -15.67 -10.72
C GLU A 276 -27.99 -15.47 -11.83
N TRP A 277 -26.95 -16.27 -11.80
CA TRP A 277 -25.87 -16.16 -12.78
C TRP A 277 -26.27 -16.70 -14.16
N THR A 278 -26.20 -15.85 -15.18
CA THR A 278 -26.23 -16.29 -16.59
C THR A 278 -24.81 -16.64 -17.05
N ARG A 279 -23.80 -15.95 -16.46
CA ARG A 279 -22.37 -16.24 -16.60
C ARG A 279 -21.66 -15.89 -15.29
N PRO A 280 -21.21 -16.87 -14.50
CA PRO A 280 -20.46 -16.62 -13.27
C PRO A 280 -19.25 -15.71 -13.50
N TYR A 281 -18.88 -14.93 -12.49
CA TYR A 281 -17.70 -14.07 -12.55
C TYR A 281 -16.47 -14.85 -12.96
N GLY A 282 -15.78 -14.36 -13.98
CA GLY A 282 -14.51 -14.91 -14.47
C GLY A 282 -13.54 -13.78 -14.84
N LYS A 283 -12.32 -13.81 -14.29
CA LYS A 283 -11.24 -12.87 -14.58
C LYS A 283 -9.99 -13.63 -15.01
N LEU A 284 -9.41 -13.24 -16.13
CA LEU A 284 -8.09 -13.64 -16.55
C LEU A 284 -7.15 -12.46 -16.39
N SER A 285 -6.07 -12.63 -15.64
CA SER A 285 -5.06 -11.60 -15.39
C SER A 285 -3.69 -12.07 -15.85
N GLY A 286 -2.88 -11.14 -16.35
CA GLY A 286 -1.47 -11.33 -16.64
C GLY A 286 -0.68 -10.12 -16.21
N GLU A 287 0.39 -10.34 -15.45
CA GLU A 287 1.32 -9.30 -15.00
C GLU A 287 2.74 -9.69 -15.39
N ALA A 288 3.55 -8.72 -15.76
CA ALA A 288 4.98 -8.92 -16.02
C ALA A 288 5.78 -7.71 -15.54
N GLN A 289 6.96 -7.97 -15.02
CA GLN A 289 7.92 -6.94 -14.69
C GLN A 289 9.31 -7.29 -15.22
N TYR A 290 10.00 -6.27 -15.69
CA TYR A 290 11.40 -6.39 -16.08
C TYR A 290 12.22 -5.34 -15.31
N LYS A 291 13.28 -5.78 -14.68
CA LYS A 291 14.24 -4.91 -14.00
C LYS A 291 15.64 -5.18 -14.53
N ALA A 292 16.36 -4.12 -14.87
CA ALA A 292 17.73 -4.20 -15.36
C ALA A 292 18.62 -3.13 -14.72
N GLU A 293 19.79 -3.55 -14.28
CA GLU A 293 20.91 -2.68 -13.91
C GLU A 293 21.72 -2.35 -15.16
N ILE A 294 21.35 -1.25 -15.85
CA ILE A 294 22.04 -0.82 -17.07
C ILE A 294 23.49 -0.46 -16.77
N SER A 295 23.72 0.14 -15.62
CA SER A 295 25.05 0.43 -15.06
C SER A 295 25.01 0.29 -13.53
N SER A 296 26.15 0.48 -12.85
CA SER A 296 26.21 0.52 -11.39
C SER A 296 25.37 1.65 -10.77
N THR A 297 24.98 2.66 -11.55
CA THR A 297 24.23 3.82 -11.10
C THR A 297 22.88 3.99 -11.79
N THR A 298 22.55 3.14 -12.77
CA THR A 298 21.34 3.29 -13.60
C THR A 298 20.52 2.02 -13.58
N THR A 299 19.28 2.13 -13.11
CA THR A 299 18.29 1.05 -13.07
C THR A 299 17.10 1.39 -13.96
N LEU A 300 16.72 0.43 -14.80
CA LEU A 300 15.46 0.43 -15.55
C LEU A 300 14.48 -0.51 -14.87
N LYS A 301 13.25 -0.05 -14.67
CA LYS A 301 12.12 -0.87 -14.24
C LYS A 301 11.02 -0.77 -15.30
N SER A 302 10.38 -1.87 -15.62
CA SER A 302 9.13 -1.84 -16.35
C SER A 302 8.12 -2.80 -15.72
N TYR A 303 6.85 -2.44 -15.83
CA TYR A 303 5.74 -3.23 -15.36
C TYR A 303 4.62 -3.17 -16.39
N ALA A 304 3.96 -4.29 -16.65
CA ALA A 304 2.76 -4.38 -17.48
C ALA A 304 1.76 -5.32 -16.81
N GLY A 305 0.48 -4.93 -16.80
CA GLY A 305 -0.63 -5.74 -16.29
C GLY A 305 -1.83 -5.63 -17.19
N TYR A 306 -2.49 -6.75 -17.47
CA TYR A 306 -3.70 -6.83 -18.25
C TYR A 306 -4.72 -7.74 -17.58
N ASP A 307 -5.96 -7.26 -17.49
CA ASP A 307 -7.10 -7.99 -16.95
C ASP A 307 -8.24 -8.05 -17.99
N LEU A 308 -8.85 -9.22 -18.08
CA LEU A 308 -10.09 -9.45 -18.81
C LEU A 308 -11.12 -10.03 -17.84
N THR A 309 -12.17 -9.28 -17.57
CA THR A 309 -13.28 -9.71 -16.72
C THR A 309 -14.54 -9.91 -17.55
N ASN A 310 -15.26 -10.99 -17.28
CA ASN A 310 -16.57 -11.27 -17.86
C ASN A 310 -17.53 -11.72 -16.75
N VAL A 311 -18.75 -11.20 -16.77
CA VAL A 311 -19.79 -11.58 -15.81
C VAL A 311 -21.17 -11.38 -16.41
N GLY A 312 -22.12 -12.25 -16.09
CA GLY A 312 -23.51 -12.15 -16.50
C GLY A 312 -24.46 -12.51 -15.35
N LEU A 313 -25.48 -11.70 -15.15
CA LEU A 313 -26.49 -11.82 -14.10
C LEU A 313 -27.89 -11.64 -14.69
N ASN A 314 -28.86 -12.37 -14.15
CA ASN A 314 -30.26 -11.96 -14.23
C ASN A 314 -30.61 -11.16 -12.97
N THR A 315 -30.98 -9.90 -13.14
CA THR A 315 -31.35 -9.02 -12.02
C THR A 315 -32.57 -8.20 -12.41
N ASP A 316 -33.57 -8.17 -11.56
CA ASP A 316 -34.86 -7.45 -11.78
C ASP A 316 -35.50 -7.80 -13.14
N GLY A 317 -35.41 -9.06 -13.57
CA GLY A 317 -36.02 -9.55 -14.83
C GLY A 317 -35.23 -9.12 -16.09
N ARG A 318 -34.05 -8.58 -15.97
CA ARG A 318 -33.17 -8.24 -17.08
C ARG A 318 -31.84 -9.04 -17.04
N ASN A 319 -31.31 -9.36 -18.20
CA ASN A 319 -30.00 -9.97 -18.33
C ASN A 319 -28.94 -8.87 -18.42
N LEU A 320 -28.20 -8.69 -17.34
CA LEU A 320 -26.99 -7.85 -17.30
C LEU A 320 -25.81 -8.69 -17.79
N PHE A 321 -25.06 -8.20 -18.76
CA PHE A 321 -23.78 -8.77 -19.13
C PHE A 321 -22.72 -7.68 -19.14
N MET A 322 -21.60 -7.90 -18.45
CA MET A 322 -20.48 -6.97 -18.34
C MET A 322 -19.20 -7.62 -18.81
N LYS A 323 -18.44 -6.91 -19.64
CA LYS A 323 -17.11 -7.25 -20.10
C LYS A 323 -16.20 -6.06 -19.88
N GLU A 324 -15.07 -6.28 -19.19
CA GLU A 324 -14.05 -5.24 -18.96
C GLU A 324 -12.69 -5.73 -19.40
N HIS A 325 -11.98 -4.86 -20.10
CA HIS A 325 -10.55 -4.97 -20.41
C HIS A 325 -9.83 -3.85 -19.67
N ASN A 326 -8.71 -4.14 -19.02
CA ASN A 326 -7.94 -3.15 -18.29
C ASN A 326 -6.45 -3.41 -18.50
N LEU A 327 -5.78 -2.52 -19.20
CA LEU A 327 -4.35 -2.58 -19.52
C LEU A 327 -3.62 -1.45 -18.81
N LEU A 328 -2.49 -1.77 -18.22
CA LEU A 328 -1.52 -0.81 -17.70
C LEU A 328 -0.12 -1.24 -18.14
N ALA A 329 0.70 -0.29 -18.56
CA ALA A 329 2.12 -0.52 -18.78
C ALA A 329 2.92 0.72 -18.36
N ASN A 330 4.06 0.52 -17.70
CA ASN A 330 4.99 1.61 -17.40
C ASN A 330 6.45 1.21 -17.62
N VAL A 331 7.27 2.21 -17.87
CA VAL A 331 8.73 2.11 -17.92
C VAL A 331 9.31 3.29 -17.17
N THR A 332 10.23 3.02 -16.26
CA THR A 332 10.91 4.03 -15.45
C THR A 332 12.42 3.83 -15.46
N LEU A 333 13.14 4.92 -15.47
CA LEU A 333 14.60 4.99 -15.42
C LEU A 333 15.00 5.82 -14.21
N ASN A 334 15.83 5.24 -13.36
CA ASN A 334 16.47 5.92 -12.24
C ASN A 334 17.98 5.89 -12.44
N THR A 335 18.64 7.04 -12.33
CA THR A 335 20.08 7.13 -12.46
C THR A 335 20.67 8.04 -11.39
N ALA A 336 21.66 7.54 -10.66
CA ALA A 336 22.48 8.35 -9.79
C ALA A 336 23.65 8.94 -10.60
N LEU A 337 23.78 10.26 -10.55
CA LEU A 337 24.86 11.00 -11.19
C LEU A 337 25.90 11.39 -10.13
N LYS A 338 27.07 11.81 -10.61
CA LYS A 338 28.12 12.36 -9.73
C LYS A 338 27.60 13.59 -8.96
N SER A 339 28.20 13.86 -7.81
CA SER A 339 27.89 15.02 -6.96
C SER A 339 26.48 14.97 -6.32
N GLY A 340 25.97 13.77 -5.97
CA GLY A 340 24.74 13.59 -5.20
C GLY A 340 23.46 13.92 -5.97
N TYR A 341 23.48 13.92 -7.31
CA TYR A 341 22.28 14.03 -8.12
C TYR A 341 21.67 12.65 -8.40
N SER A 342 20.36 12.57 -8.33
CA SER A 342 19.57 11.44 -8.84
C SER A 342 18.52 11.95 -9.81
N VAL A 343 18.38 11.30 -10.96
CA VAL A 343 17.41 11.65 -12.00
C VAL A 343 16.44 10.51 -12.19
N PHE A 344 15.17 10.85 -12.27
CA PHE A 344 14.08 9.95 -12.59
C PHE A 344 13.41 10.38 -13.90
N ALA A 345 13.05 9.41 -14.73
CA ALA A 345 12.18 9.62 -15.88
C ALA A 345 11.26 8.40 -16.02
N GLY A 346 9.99 8.64 -16.31
CA GLY A 346 9.01 7.59 -16.46
C GLY A 346 7.92 7.93 -17.48
N VAL A 347 7.37 6.87 -18.09
CA VAL A 347 6.18 6.89 -18.92
C VAL A 347 5.29 5.74 -18.54
N ALA A 348 3.98 6.00 -18.45
CA ALA A 348 2.96 4.98 -18.28
C ALA A 348 1.81 5.19 -19.26
N GLY A 349 1.19 4.09 -19.68
CA GLY A 349 -0.04 4.07 -20.47
C GLY A 349 -1.06 3.18 -19.78
N SER A 350 -2.28 3.69 -19.62
CA SER A 350 -3.45 2.93 -19.15
C SER A 350 -4.54 2.95 -20.22
N TRP A 351 -5.21 1.81 -20.40
CA TRP A 351 -6.37 1.70 -21.29
C TRP A 351 -7.42 0.79 -20.63
N VAL A 352 -8.65 1.29 -20.55
CA VAL A 352 -9.78 0.59 -19.96
C VAL A 352 -10.96 0.64 -20.88
N LEU A 353 -11.51 -0.53 -21.21
CA LEU A 353 -12.76 -0.70 -21.96
C LEU A 353 -13.75 -1.43 -21.09
N ASN A 354 -14.92 -0.85 -20.89
CA ASN A 354 -16.02 -1.46 -20.16
C ASN A 354 -17.28 -1.45 -21.02
N ASP A 355 -17.74 -2.64 -21.41
CA ASP A 355 -18.99 -2.88 -22.14
C ASP A 355 -20.00 -3.53 -21.22
N VAL A 356 -21.21 -2.95 -21.13
CA VAL A 356 -22.32 -3.49 -20.35
C VAL A 356 -23.59 -3.52 -21.20
N ASP A 357 -24.14 -4.72 -21.38
CA ASP A 357 -25.46 -4.91 -21.95
C ASP A 357 -26.48 -5.09 -20.82
N GLY A 358 -27.65 -4.46 -20.92
CA GLY A 358 -28.70 -4.52 -19.90
C GLY A 358 -28.36 -3.73 -18.62
N ALA A 359 -27.65 -2.62 -18.74
CA ALA A 359 -27.18 -1.83 -17.59
C ALA A 359 -28.31 -1.26 -16.74
N LEU A 360 -29.31 -0.62 -17.36
CA LEU A 360 -30.48 -0.01 -16.71
C LEU A 360 -31.78 -0.70 -17.12
N VAL A 361 -31.94 -1.03 -18.41
CA VAL A 361 -33.11 -1.72 -18.95
C VAL A 361 -32.68 -2.85 -19.88
N GLN A 362 -33.56 -3.83 -20.11
CA GLN A 362 -33.27 -4.94 -21.00
C GLN A 362 -32.95 -4.44 -22.43
N GLY A 363 -31.77 -4.81 -22.94
CA GLY A 363 -31.32 -4.51 -24.30
C GLY A 363 -30.63 -3.17 -24.49
N ASP A 364 -30.45 -2.36 -23.44
CA ASP A 364 -29.59 -1.19 -23.52
C ASP A 364 -28.12 -1.57 -23.57
N ARG A 365 -27.30 -0.63 -24.05
CA ARG A 365 -25.85 -0.81 -24.18
C ARG A 365 -25.11 0.38 -23.53
N TYR A 366 -24.18 0.05 -22.68
CA TYR A 366 -23.23 0.99 -22.13
C TYR A 366 -21.83 0.63 -22.62
N HIS A 367 -21.14 1.62 -23.18
CA HIS A 367 -19.79 1.50 -23.69
C HIS A 367 -18.96 2.63 -23.12
N ASN A 368 -17.84 2.31 -22.47
CA ASN A 368 -16.94 3.29 -21.87
C ASN A 368 -15.49 2.92 -22.09
N VAL A 369 -14.77 3.80 -22.80
CA VAL A 369 -13.33 3.68 -23.04
C VAL A 369 -12.64 4.84 -22.32
N ARG A 370 -11.58 4.54 -21.56
CA ARG A 370 -10.73 5.55 -20.93
C ARG A 370 -9.27 5.23 -21.19
N ASP A 371 -8.53 6.25 -21.61
CA ASP A 371 -7.10 6.17 -21.85
C ASP A 371 -6.38 7.24 -21.03
N GLU A 372 -5.19 6.90 -20.56
CA GLU A 372 -4.29 7.85 -19.92
C GLU A 372 -2.84 7.57 -20.35
N ILE A 373 -2.13 8.61 -20.74
CA ILE A 373 -0.67 8.62 -20.84
C ILE A 373 -0.15 9.52 -19.73
N HIS A 374 0.69 8.98 -18.85
CA HIS A 374 1.36 9.71 -17.79
C HIS A 374 2.84 9.81 -18.09
N LEU A 375 3.33 11.05 -18.21
CA LEU A 375 4.74 11.39 -18.40
C LEU A 375 5.25 12.02 -17.12
N LYS A 376 6.41 11.60 -16.61
CA LYS A 376 6.99 12.15 -15.38
C LYS A 376 8.51 12.19 -15.46
N GLY A 377 9.09 13.29 -15.01
CA GLY A 377 10.53 13.45 -14.88
C GLY A 377 10.88 14.30 -13.67
N GLY A 378 12.02 13.97 -13.04
CA GLY A 378 12.45 14.73 -11.86
C GLY A 378 13.92 14.56 -11.57
N VAL A 379 14.45 15.48 -10.79
CA VAL A 379 15.81 15.49 -10.29
C VAL A 379 15.77 15.70 -8.79
N ARG A 380 16.61 14.96 -8.08
CA ARG A 380 16.87 15.11 -6.65
C ARG A 380 18.34 15.36 -6.43
N ARG A 381 18.64 16.21 -5.45
CA ARG A 381 20.01 16.44 -5.01
C ARG A 381 20.09 16.46 -3.49
N SER A 382 21.02 15.72 -2.94
CA SER A 382 21.47 15.83 -1.55
C SER A 382 22.64 16.83 -1.52
N PHE A 383 22.40 18.02 -0.96
CA PHE A 383 23.44 19.04 -0.81
C PHE A 383 24.31 18.78 0.41
N THR A 384 23.67 18.31 1.47
CA THR A 384 24.29 17.86 2.72
C THR A 384 23.40 16.78 3.33
N SER A 385 23.87 16.10 4.36
CA SER A 385 23.02 15.20 5.18
C SER A 385 21.83 15.91 5.83
N ALA A 386 21.87 17.25 5.92
CA ALA A 386 20.80 18.06 6.50
C ALA A 386 19.87 18.70 5.48
N PHE A 387 20.22 18.73 4.18
CA PHE A 387 19.40 19.40 3.16
C PHE A 387 19.34 18.61 1.85
N LYS A 388 18.13 18.21 1.47
CA LYS A 388 17.82 17.56 0.19
C LYS A 388 16.75 18.36 -0.56
N LEU A 389 16.87 18.45 -1.87
CA LEU A 389 15.93 19.13 -2.75
C LEU A 389 15.54 18.21 -3.89
N SER A 390 14.25 18.12 -4.19
CA SER A 390 13.71 17.41 -5.35
C SER A 390 12.85 18.37 -6.17
N ALA A 391 12.94 18.30 -7.48
CA ALA A 391 12.09 19.04 -8.40
C ALA A 391 11.69 18.12 -9.55
N GLY A 392 10.48 18.28 -10.06
CA GLY A 392 10.02 17.51 -11.20
C GLY A 392 8.81 18.10 -11.89
N MET A 393 8.48 17.47 -13.00
CA MET A 393 7.33 17.82 -13.83
C MET A 393 6.62 16.54 -14.24
N GLU A 394 5.31 16.64 -14.45
CA GLU A 394 4.51 15.53 -14.97
C GLU A 394 3.35 16.05 -15.81
N ASP A 395 2.84 15.21 -16.71
CA ASP A 395 1.64 15.48 -17.49
C ASP A 395 0.80 14.21 -17.61
N TYR A 396 -0.50 14.34 -17.35
CA TYR A 396 -1.53 13.34 -17.54
C TYR A 396 -2.35 13.73 -18.76
N ILE A 397 -2.23 12.97 -19.84
CA ILE A 397 -3.00 13.16 -21.08
C ILE A 397 -4.11 12.13 -21.05
N ARG A 398 -5.36 12.57 -20.98
CA ARG A 398 -6.54 11.73 -20.79
C ARG A 398 -7.52 11.86 -21.94
N ASN A 399 -8.06 10.71 -22.35
CA ASN A 399 -9.18 10.60 -23.27
C ASN A 399 -10.26 9.71 -22.63
N SER A 400 -11.52 10.10 -22.78
CA SER A 400 -12.67 9.33 -22.29
C SER A 400 -13.80 9.38 -23.30
N VAL A 401 -14.22 8.21 -23.78
CA VAL A 401 -15.36 8.04 -24.68
C VAL A 401 -16.42 7.23 -23.95
N LYS A 402 -17.59 7.85 -23.73
CA LYS A 402 -18.71 7.17 -23.07
C LYS A 402 -19.95 7.23 -23.93
N ARG A 403 -20.59 6.10 -24.08
CA ARG A 403 -21.86 5.97 -24.81
C ARG A 403 -22.86 5.16 -23.98
N TYR A 404 -24.06 5.65 -23.91
CA TYR A 404 -25.22 4.89 -23.43
C TYR A 404 -26.26 4.90 -24.56
N ASN A 405 -26.41 3.77 -25.23
CA ASN A 405 -27.12 3.65 -26.51
C ASN A 405 -26.55 4.66 -27.56
N SER A 406 -27.38 5.64 -27.96
CA SER A 406 -27.01 6.72 -28.89
C SER A 406 -26.45 7.96 -28.20
N ASP A 407 -26.62 8.07 -26.89
CA ASP A 407 -26.22 9.25 -26.14
C ASP A 407 -24.83 9.07 -25.53
N GLY A 408 -24.08 10.17 -25.35
CA GLY A 408 -22.76 10.08 -24.73
C GLY A 408 -21.89 11.32 -24.96
N TYR A 409 -20.62 11.17 -24.65
CA TYR A 409 -19.62 12.22 -24.82
C TYR A 409 -18.26 11.68 -25.24
N ASP A 410 -17.46 12.55 -25.83
CA ASP A 410 -16.02 12.43 -26.03
C ASP A 410 -15.36 13.54 -25.24
N LEU A 411 -14.37 13.22 -24.42
CA LEU A 411 -13.70 14.14 -23.53
C LEU A 411 -12.19 13.94 -23.61
N ASP A 412 -11.48 15.01 -24.02
CA ASP A 412 -10.02 15.06 -24.03
C ASP A 412 -9.56 16.18 -23.12
N TYR A 413 -8.61 15.90 -22.24
CA TYR A 413 -7.97 16.91 -21.42
C TYR A 413 -6.61 16.45 -20.91
N ASN A 414 -5.79 17.42 -20.53
CA ASN A 414 -4.52 17.14 -19.87
C ASN A 414 -4.39 17.89 -18.54
N THR A 415 -3.52 17.36 -17.68
CA THR A 415 -3.17 17.95 -16.40
C THR A 415 -1.64 17.99 -16.31
N ALA A 416 -1.08 19.17 -16.55
CA ALA A 416 0.36 19.41 -16.43
C ALA A 416 0.68 19.92 -15.03
N ALA A 417 1.75 19.40 -14.43
CA ALA A 417 2.16 19.79 -13.08
C ALA A 417 3.67 19.96 -12.97
N ALA A 418 4.08 20.87 -12.09
CA ALA A 418 5.45 20.99 -11.60
C ALA A 418 5.47 20.92 -10.07
N TYR A 419 6.52 20.34 -9.50
CA TYR A 419 6.67 20.25 -8.06
C TYR A 419 8.10 20.54 -7.60
N LEU A 420 8.19 21.00 -6.35
CA LEU A 420 9.44 21.23 -5.63
C LEU A 420 9.26 20.76 -4.20
N ASP A 421 10.14 19.86 -3.74
CA ASP A 421 10.15 19.31 -2.38
C ASP A 421 11.51 19.58 -1.74
N ALA A 422 11.51 20.21 -0.58
CA ALA A 422 12.69 20.49 0.22
C ALA A 422 12.61 19.75 1.56
N GLN A 423 13.62 18.98 1.89
CA GLN A 423 13.78 18.31 3.19
C GLN A 423 14.94 18.95 3.93
N VAL A 424 14.69 19.45 5.14
CA VAL A 424 15.65 20.18 5.95
C VAL A 424 15.69 19.60 7.36
N ARG A 425 16.84 19.19 7.82
CA ARG A 425 17.09 18.91 9.24
C ARG A 425 17.38 20.24 9.96
N LEU A 426 16.38 20.78 10.64
CA LEU A 426 16.51 22.05 11.36
C LEU A 426 17.38 21.90 12.62
N PHE A 427 17.23 20.78 13.32
CA PHE A 427 17.98 20.40 14.53
C PHE A 427 18.23 18.88 14.47
N PRO A 428 19.11 18.31 15.30
CA PRO A 428 19.44 16.88 15.25
C PRO A 428 18.24 15.93 15.26
N ARG A 429 17.13 16.34 15.86
CA ARG A 429 15.90 15.54 15.99
C ARG A 429 14.64 16.24 15.44
N VAL A 430 14.82 17.28 14.62
CA VAL A 430 13.70 18.06 14.05
C VAL A 430 13.90 18.21 12.55
N PHE A 431 12.92 17.74 11.79
CA PHE A 431 12.93 17.73 10.32
C PHE A 431 11.74 18.51 9.77
N LEU A 432 11.99 19.33 8.78
CA LEU A 432 10.96 20.02 7.99
C LEU A 432 10.98 19.48 6.55
N THR A 433 9.82 19.04 6.08
CA THR A 433 9.58 18.81 4.65
C THR A 433 8.61 19.88 4.16
N ALA A 434 9.02 20.66 3.19
CA ALA A 434 8.18 21.68 2.53
C ALA A 434 8.04 21.31 1.06
N SER A 435 6.81 21.31 0.57
CA SER A 435 6.49 20.99 -0.82
C SER A 435 5.65 22.09 -1.44
N LEU A 436 5.92 22.36 -2.71
CA LEU A 436 5.11 23.24 -3.55
C LEU A 436 4.80 22.50 -4.83
N ARG A 437 3.53 22.41 -5.17
CA ARG A 437 3.06 21.84 -6.42
C ARG A 437 2.13 22.81 -7.11
N ASP A 438 2.28 22.99 -8.41
CA ASP A 438 1.41 23.80 -9.24
C ASP A 438 0.87 22.94 -10.39
N GLU A 439 -0.45 22.95 -10.59
CA GLU A 439 -1.13 22.16 -11.62
C GLU A 439 -1.95 23.03 -12.54
N TYR A 440 -1.84 22.79 -13.83
CA TYR A 440 -2.70 23.32 -14.87
C TYR A 440 -3.63 22.25 -15.41
N VAL A 441 -4.91 22.52 -15.49
CA VAL A 441 -5.90 21.62 -16.08
C VAL A 441 -6.57 22.27 -17.29
N SER A 442 -6.48 21.60 -18.43
CA SER A 442 -6.92 22.20 -19.71
C SER A 442 -8.43 22.39 -19.83
N TYR A 443 -9.26 21.54 -19.22
CA TYR A 443 -10.72 21.70 -19.30
C TYR A 443 -11.25 22.91 -18.50
N SER A 444 -10.57 23.29 -17.42
CA SER A 444 -10.92 24.48 -16.63
C SER A 444 -10.12 25.72 -17.05
N GLY A 445 -8.94 25.54 -17.62
CA GLY A 445 -7.99 26.62 -17.95
C GLY A 445 -7.34 27.24 -16.70
N GLU A 446 -7.38 26.60 -15.55
CA GLU A 446 -6.92 27.16 -14.27
C GLU A 446 -5.60 26.52 -13.80
N TRP A 447 -4.78 27.37 -13.17
CA TRP A 447 -3.62 26.95 -12.37
C TRP A 447 -4.01 26.83 -10.91
N MET A 448 -3.49 25.80 -10.24
CA MET A 448 -3.79 25.52 -8.84
C MET A 448 -2.51 25.27 -8.04
N LEU A 449 -2.16 26.24 -7.19
CA LEU A 449 -1.00 26.15 -6.30
C LEU A 449 -1.33 25.40 -5.01
N MET A 450 -0.51 24.42 -4.67
CA MET A 450 -0.72 23.47 -3.57
C MET A 450 0.52 23.42 -2.64
N PRO A 451 0.61 24.33 -1.67
CA PRO A 451 1.65 24.27 -0.65
C PRO A 451 1.37 23.15 0.35
N ARG A 452 2.42 22.46 0.79
CA ARG A 452 2.39 21.43 1.83
C ARG A 452 3.59 21.58 2.75
N ALA A 453 3.42 21.29 4.02
CA ALA A 453 4.51 21.31 5.00
C ALA A 453 4.32 20.22 6.04
N ILE A 454 5.40 19.56 6.42
CA ILE A 454 5.44 18.54 7.47
C ILE A 454 6.59 18.91 8.40
N LEU A 455 6.29 19.10 9.67
CA LEU A 455 7.27 19.25 10.73
C LEU A 455 7.27 17.99 11.59
N SER A 456 8.39 17.28 11.65
CA SER A 456 8.57 16.06 12.44
C SER A 456 9.62 16.26 13.51
N CYS A 457 9.32 15.79 14.72
CA CYS A 457 10.22 15.84 15.86
C CYS A 457 10.35 14.43 16.48
N PHE A 458 11.55 14.06 16.90
CA PHE A 458 11.88 12.81 17.57
C PHE A 458 12.37 13.11 19.00
N PRO A 459 11.46 13.32 20.01
CA PRO A 459 11.84 13.71 21.37
C PRO A 459 12.69 12.66 22.09
N GLY A 460 12.65 11.41 21.64
CA GLY A 460 13.42 10.27 22.13
C GLY A 460 13.58 9.23 21.03
N ASP A 461 14.21 8.13 21.34
CA ASP A 461 14.53 7.07 20.35
C ASP A 461 13.28 6.28 19.94
N TYR A 462 12.22 6.32 20.75
CA TYR A 462 10.98 5.58 20.54
C TYR A 462 9.79 6.46 20.19
N PHE A 463 9.93 7.79 20.22
CA PHE A 463 8.81 8.71 20.01
C PHE A 463 9.01 9.56 18.76
N GLN A 464 7.97 9.68 17.98
CA GLN A 464 7.85 10.64 16.89
C GLN A 464 6.57 11.45 17.05
N ALA A 465 6.69 12.76 16.87
CA ALA A 465 5.55 13.67 16.73
C ALA A 465 5.67 14.43 15.43
N SER A 466 4.59 14.53 14.67
CA SER A 466 4.57 15.27 13.40
C SER A 466 3.30 16.11 13.27
N VAL A 467 3.44 17.27 12.64
CA VAL A 467 2.32 18.14 12.25
C VAL A 467 2.42 18.35 10.74
N MET A 468 1.31 18.18 10.05
CA MET A 468 1.21 18.36 8.63
C MET A 468 0.07 19.30 8.28
N LEU A 469 0.36 20.25 7.38
CA LEU A 469 -0.59 21.13 6.73
C LEU A 469 -0.39 21.05 5.22
N GLY A 470 -1.46 21.00 4.44
CA GLY A 470 -1.30 20.95 2.99
C GLY A 470 -2.60 21.10 2.21
N ARG A 471 -2.46 21.60 1.00
CA ARG A 471 -3.52 21.66 0.00
C ARG A 471 -3.29 20.61 -1.08
N TYR A 472 -4.37 19.96 -1.49
CA TYR A 472 -4.42 18.91 -2.48
C TYR A 472 -5.50 19.20 -3.51
N SER A 473 -5.31 18.75 -4.76
CA SER A 473 -6.30 18.88 -5.83
C SER A 473 -6.52 17.56 -6.53
N GLN A 474 -7.68 17.48 -7.19
CA GLN A 474 -8.05 16.39 -8.07
C GLN A 474 -9.01 16.90 -9.14
N CYS A 475 -8.88 16.44 -10.39
CA CYS A 475 -9.87 16.67 -11.43
C CYS A 475 -11.21 16.04 -11.02
N ALA A 476 -12.31 16.66 -11.43
CA ALA A 476 -13.61 16.02 -11.33
C ALA A 476 -13.65 14.74 -12.19
N GLU A 477 -14.57 13.83 -11.88
CA GLU A 477 -14.78 12.66 -12.73
C GLU A 477 -15.27 13.06 -14.13
N ASP A 478 -14.94 12.26 -15.14
CA ASP A 478 -15.24 12.53 -16.55
C ASP A 478 -16.72 12.84 -16.79
N ASP A 479 -17.64 12.16 -16.10
CA ASP A 479 -19.08 12.39 -16.18
C ASP A 479 -19.47 13.79 -15.70
N TYR A 480 -18.84 14.28 -14.65
CA TYR A 480 -19.13 15.61 -14.11
C TYR A 480 -18.53 16.71 -14.99
N ILE A 481 -17.36 16.45 -15.59
CA ILE A 481 -16.75 17.37 -16.56
C ILE A 481 -17.62 17.48 -17.81
N ALA A 482 -18.02 16.34 -18.37
CA ALA A 482 -18.81 16.28 -19.61
C ALA A 482 -20.22 16.89 -19.48
N ARG A 483 -20.84 16.77 -18.30
CA ARG A 483 -22.18 17.29 -17.98
C ARG A 483 -22.14 18.55 -17.14
N GLY A 484 -20.96 19.08 -16.91
CA GLY A 484 -20.72 20.25 -16.10
C GLY A 484 -20.85 21.56 -16.90
N MET A 485 -20.90 22.66 -16.16
CA MET A 485 -20.76 23.98 -16.73
C MET A 485 -19.35 24.17 -17.35
N LYS A 486 -19.23 24.96 -18.38
CA LYS A 486 -17.93 25.30 -18.95
C LYS A 486 -17.03 25.94 -17.87
N GLY A 487 -15.81 25.37 -17.69
CA GLY A 487 -14.87 25.82 -16.66
C GLY A 487 -15.17 25.24 -15.27
N LEU A 488 -15.72 24.02 -15.18
CA LEU A 488 -15.81 23.29 -13.92
C LEU A 488 -14.42 23.20 -13.28
N ARG A 489 -14.30 23.63 -12.02
CA ARG A 489 -12.99 23.74 -11.33
C ARG A 489 -12.55 22.39 -10.78
N GLN A 490 -11.24 22.25 -10.53
CA GLN A 490 -10.71 21.15 -9.76
C GLN A 490 -11.28 21.17 -8.34
N THR A 491 -11.60 19.99 -7.82
CA THR A 491 -11.88 19.81 -6.38
C THR A 491 -10.59 19.98 -5.59
N THR A 492 -10.64 20.70 -4.49
CA THR A 492 -9.49 20.84 -3.59
C THR A 492 -9.83 20.44 -2.17
N ALA A 493 -8.82 19.98 -1.42
CA ALA A 493 -8.92 19.65 -0.01
C ALA A 493 -7.75 20.25 0.77
N ASP A 494 -8.04 21.01 1.83
CA ASP A 494 -7.07 21.49 2.80
C ASP A 494 -7.02 20.48 3.97
N HIS A 495 -5.82 19.99 4.29
CA HIS A 495 -5.59 19.02 5.35
C HIS A 495 -4.79 19.62 6.49
N ALA A 496 -5.17 19.29 7.73
CA ALA A 496 -4.39 19.46 8.93
C ALA A 496 -4.37 18.13 9.69
N ILE A 497 -3.21 17.54 9.86
CA ILE A 497 -3.03 16.26 10.53
C ILE A 497 -1.92 16.39 11.57
N MET A 498 -2.14 15.82 12.76
CA MET A 498 -1.09 15.56 13.73
C MET A 498 -0.88 14.05 13.83
N SER A 499 0.34 13.62 14.06
CA SER A 499 0.68 12.21 14.25
C SER A 499 1.59 12.06 15.45
N PHE A 500 1.21 11.21 16.39
CA PHE A 500 2.00 10.84 17.56
C PHE A 500 2.23 9.34 17.51
N GLN A 501 3.50 8.94 17.46
CA GLN A 501 3.88 7.55 17.36
C GLN A 501 4.88 7.18 18.45
N TYR A 502 4.62 6.03 19.06
CA TYR A 502 5.57 5.32 19.92
C TYR A 502 5.90 3.97 19.25
N SER A 503 7.18 3.63 19.14
CA SER A 503 7.63 2.34 18.61
C SER A 503 8.94 1.94 19.28
N ASN A 504 8.97 0.74 19.87
CA ASN A 504 10.16 0.19 20.54
C ASN A 504 10.67 -1.11 19.88
N GLY A 505 10.24 -1.40 18.65
CA GLY A 505 10.59 -2.61 17.91
C GLY A 505 9.69 -3.82 18.22
N GLN A 506 8.96 -3.84 19.34
CA GLN A 506 8.00 -4.90 19.70
C GLN A 506 6.57 -4.39 19.80
N SER A 507 6.40 -3.12 20.11
CA SER A 507 5.10 -2.46 20.24
C SER A 507 5.10 -1.17 19.42
N LEU A 508 3.99 -0.92 18.74
CA LEU A 508 3.72 0.30 17.99
C LEU A 508 2.38 0.86 18.44
N VAL A 509 2.36 2.14 18.84
CA VAL A 509 1.12 2.89 19.10
C VAL A 509 1.17 4.15 18.29
N LYS A 510 0.09 4.45 17.55
CA LYS A 510 -0.02 5.64 16.73
C LYS A 510 -1.38 6.30 16.92
N VAL A 511 -1.40 7.62 17.10
CA VAL A 511 -2.61 8.42 17.29
C VAL A 511 -2.57 9.60 16.35
N GLU A 512 -3.62 9.78 15.53
CA GLU A 512 -3.66 10.78 14.48
C GLU A 512 -5.01 11.53 14.45
N PRO A 513 -5.14 12.65 15.15
CA PRO A 513 -6.24 13.59 14.90
C PRO A 513 -6.05 14.27 13.55
N TYR A 514 -7.15 14.43 12.81
CA TYR A 514 -7.14 15.06 11.49
C TYR A 514 -8.34 15.97 11.26
N TYR A 515 -8.15 16.94 10.35
CA TYR A 515 -9.18 17.79 9.81
C TYR A 515 -8.95 17.98 8.31
N LYS A 516 -10.02 17.86 7.52
CA LYS A 516 -10.05 18.12 6.08
C LYS A 516 -11.16 19.09 5.75
N ARG A 517 -10.91 20.02 4.85
CA ARG A 517 -11.90 20.93 4.30
C ARG A 517 -11.88 20.85 2.77
N TYR A 518 -13.04 20.55 2.19
CA TYR A 518 -13.21 20.39 0.74
C TYR A 518 -13.82 21.64 0.13
N HIS A 519 -13.35 22.00 -1.05
CA HIS A 519 -13.83 23.10 -1.87
C HIS A 519 -14.07 22.62 -3.29
N ASN A 520 -14.94 23.32 -4.03
CA ASN A 520 -15.23 23.07 -5.44
C ASN A 520 -15.70 21.62 -5.71
N LEU A 521 -16.41 20.99 -4.78
CA LEU A 521 -17.01 19.67 -5.04
C LEU A 521 -18.07 19.82 -6.15
N PRO A 522 -18.18 18.84 -7.08
CA PRO A 522 -19.26 18.84 -8.08
C PRO A 522 -20.62 18.83 -7.40
N LEU A 523 -21.46 19.80 -7.70
CA LEU A 523 -22.85 19.93 -7.20
C LEU A 523 -23.80 20.04 -8.37
N LEU A 524 -24.87 19.23 -8.39
CA LEU A 524 -25.88 19.26 -9.44
C LEU A 524 -26.89 20.37 -9.15
N GLU A 525 -26.86 21.43 -9.94
CA GLU A 525 -27.75 22.58 -9.82
C GLU A 525 -28.45 22.83 -11.16
N GLY A 526 -29.78 22.77 -11.19
CA GLY A 526 -30.54 22.97 -12.43
C GLY A 526 -30.23 21.96 -13.55
N GLY A 527 -29.79 20.76 -13.22
CA GLY A 527 -29.46 19.72 -14.18
C GLY A 527 -28.02 19.79 -14.73
N VAL A 528 -27.19 20.72 -14.25
CA VAL A 528 -25.78 20.91 -14.65
C VAL A 528 -24.89 20.82 -13.42
N TYR A 529 -23.72 20.21 -13.55
CA TYR A 529 -22.74 20.19 -12.47
C TYR A 529 -21.99 21.53 -12.39
N THR A 530 -21.97 22.09 -11.17
CA THR A 530 -21.23 23.30 -10.80
C THR A 530 -20.11 22.98 -9.84
N SER A 531 -19.22 23.93 -9.55
CA SER A 531 -18.16 23.81 -8.53
C SER A 531 -18.54 24.44 -7.19
N ASN A 532 -19.84 24.54 -6.88
CA ASN A 532 -20.35 25.22 -5.68
C ASN A 532 -20.39 24.29 -4.46
N GLY A 533 -20.11 23.00 -4.65
CA GLY A 533 -20.10 22.04 -3.55
C GLY A 533 -18.93 22.23 -2.59
N TYR A 534 -19.13 21.85 -1.35
CA TYR A 534 -18.14 21.95 -0.28
C TYR A 534 -18.32 20.82 0.74
N GLY A 535 -17.33 20.67 1.62
CA GLY A 535 -17.44 19.66 2.68
C GLY A 535 -16.35 19.79 3.74
N LYS A 536 -16.49 18.98 4.77
CA LYS A 536 -15.49 18.83 5.83
C LYS A 536 -15.47 17.38 6.31
N SER A 537 -14.32 16.95 6.82
CA SER A 537 -14.15 15.69 7.51
C SER A 537 -13.19 15.89 8.67
N SER A 538 -13.56 15.43 9.87
CA SER A 538 -12.69 15.50 11.04
C SER A 538 -12.77 14.20 11.80
N GLY A 539 -11.67 13.81 12.44
CA GLY A 539 -11.65 12.56 13.15
C GLY A 539 -10.38 12.28 13.91
N LEU A 540 -10.33 11.06 14.41
CA LEU A 540 -9.23 10.51 15.19
C LEU A 540 -8.97 9.07 14.76
N ASP A 541 -7.76 8.79 14.35
CA ASP A 541 -7.30 7.43 14.06
C ASP A 541 -6.35 6.97 15.17
N ILE A 542 -6.56 5.74 15.66
CA ILE A 542 -5.71 5.10 16.66
C ILE A 542 -5.31 3.73 16.11
N PHE A 543 -4.04 3.42 16.18
CA PHE A 543 -3.49 2.11 15.86
C PHE A 543 -2.58 1.64 16.98
N ALA A 544 -2.71 0.37 17.34
CA ALA A 544 -1.80 -0.29 18.27
C ALA A 544 -1.47 -1.68 17.73
N GLU A 545 -0.20 -2.06 17.80
CA GLU A 545 0.30 -3.40 17.47
C GLU A 545 1.32 -3.82 18.52
N ASP A 546 1.26 -5.08 18.94
CA ASP A 546 2.17 -5.66 19.91
C ASP A 546 2.54 -7.09 19.55
N CYS A 547 3.83 -7.40 19.62
CA CYS A 547 4.37 -8.75 19.45
C CYS A 547 5.21 -9.23 20.66
N SER A 548 5.13 -8.50 21.79
CA SER A 548 5.93 -8.78 23.00
C SER A 548 5.28 -9.77 23.96
N LEU A 549 3.94 -9.92 23.90
CA LEU A 549 3.17 -10.69 24.89
C LEU A 549 3.50 -12.19 24.90
N LEU A 550 3.69 -12.78 23.72
CA LEU A 550 4.02 -14.19 23.55
C LEU A 550 4.78 -14.37 22.23
N THR A 551 5.85 -15.15 22.26
CA THR A 551 6.62 -15.47 21.05
C THR A 551 5.74 -16.06 19.95
N GLY A 552 5.74 -15.42 18.78
CA GLY A 552 4.91 -15.80 17.63
C GLY A 552 3.50 -15.21 17.63
N LEU A 553 3.08 -14.52 18.69
CA LEU A 553 1.78 -13.80 18.74
C LEU A 553 1.97 -12.35 18.33
N THR A 554 1.17 -11.91 17.38
CA THR A 554 1.01 -10.50 17.02
C THR A 554 -0.46 -10.11 17.23
N LEU A 555 -0.69 -9.05 17.99
CA LEU A 555 -2.00 -8.47 18.20
C LEU A 555 -2.01 -7.08 17.60
N SER A 556 -3.03 -6.74 16.83
CA SER A 556 -3.22 -5.37 16.37
C SER A 556 -4.67 -4.91 16.56
N ALA A 557 -4.82 -3.62 16.86
CA ALA A 557 -6.08 -2.94 16.99
C ALA A 557 -6.04 -1.60 16.25
N SER A 558 -7.08 -1.31 15.51
CA SER A 558 -7.26 -0.04 14.82
C SER A 558 -8.65 0.51 15.09
N TYR A 559 -8.73 1.76 15.48
CA TYR A 559 -9.98 2.48 15.68
C TYR A 559 -9.96 3.79 14.95
N SER A 560 -11.07 4.09 14.24
CA SER A 560 -11.24 5.36 13.54
C SER A 560 -12.60 5.98 13.90
N TYR A 561 -12.56 7.22 14.38
CA TYR A 561 -13.71 8.10 14.47
C TYR A 561 -13.67 9.07 13.30
N ASN A 562 -14.80 9.18 12.57
CA ASN A 562 -14.93 10.05 11.41
C ASN A 562 -16.25 10.83 11.45
N ASN A 563 -16.18 12.14 11.42
CA ASN A 563 -17.33 13.03 11.27
C ASN A 563 -17.19 13.81 9.96
N SER A 564 -17.88 13.33 8.93
CA SER A 564 -17.86 13.89 7.57
C SER A 564 -19.21 14.45 7.17
N GLU A 565 -19.18 15.62 6.52
CA GLU A 565 -20.36 16.26 5.92
C GLU A 565 -19.94 16.87 4.56
N ARG A 566 -20.79 16.69 3.55
CA ARG A 566 -20.59 17.27 2.21
C ARG A 566 -21.93 17.77 1.64
N LEU A 567 -21.88 18.87 0.91
CA LEU A 567 -22.86 19.30 -0.07
C LEU A 567 -22.25 19.05 -1.45
N TYR A 568 -22.68 18.03 -2.15
CA TYR A 568 -22.13 17.63 -3.43
C TYR A 568 -23.08 16.71 -4.18
N LEU A 569 -22.84 16.47 -5.45
CA LEU A 569 -23.68 15.66 -6.33
C LEU A 569 -25.14 16.13 -6.26
N ASP A 570 -26.06 15.27 -5.94
CA ASP A 570 -27.52 15.53 -5.82
C ASP A 570 -28.00 15.86 -4.40
N TYR A 571 -27.07 16.27 -3.51
CA TYR A 571 -27.44 16.60 -2.14
C TYR A 571 -28.09 17.99 -2.05
N ASP A 572 -29.26 18.06 -1.40
CA ASP A 572 -29.99 19.31 -1.17
C ASP A 572 -29.44 20.12 0.02
N ALA A 573 -28.74 19.44 0.94
CA ALA A 573 -28.14 20.03 2.14
C ALA A 573 -26.89 19.25 2.55
N PRO A 574 -25.96 19.86 3.31
CA PRO A 574 -24.80 19.15 3.83
C PRO A 574 -25.22 17.95 4.70
N ARG A 575 -24.74 16.78 4.33
CA ARG A 575 -24.98 15.53 5.06
C ARG A 575 -23.78 14.59 4.98
N ALA A 576 -23.77 13.55 5.82
CA ALA A 576 -22.74 12.52 5.76
C ALA A 576 -22.80 11.80 4.40
N PRO A 577 -21.65 11.61 3.73
CA PRO A 577 -21.58 10.77 2.54
C PRO A 577 -22.03 9.34 2.82
N GLU A 578 -22.66 8.71 1.84
CA GLU A 578 -23.24 7.36 1.97
C GLU A 578 -22.20 6.26 2.24
N TYR A 579 -20.94 6.50 1.89
CA TYR A 579 -19.81 5.63 2.19
C TYR A 579 -19.14 5.92 3.56
N ALA A 580 -19.50 6.97 4.28
CA ALA A 580 -18.84 7.36 5.53
C ALA A 580 -19.50 6.72 6.75
N SER A 581 -18.77 5.84 7.44
CA SER A 581 -19.12 5.32 8.75
C SER A 581 -18.48 6.16 9.85
N ARG A 582 -19.24 6.47 10.92
CA ARG A 582 -18.73 7.32 12.02
C ARG A 582 -17.71 6.60 12.90
N HIS A 583 -17.91 5.33 13.19
CA HIS A 583 -17.03 4.51 14.02
C HIS A 583 -16.63 3.26 13.24
N ASN A 584 -15.33 3.00 13.20
CA ASN A 584 -14.74 1.80 12.61
C ASN A 584 -13.75 1.19 13.60
N LEU A 585 -13.88 -0.09 13.89
CA LEU A 585 -12.97 -0.84 14.75
C LEU A 585 -12.48 -2.07 13.98
N ARG A 586 -11.19 -2.34 14.09
CA ARG A 586 -10.55 -3.54 13.56
C ARG A 586 -9.70 -4.15 14.66
N LEU A 587 -9.85 -5.43 14.86
CA LEU A 587 -9.03 -6.23 15.77
C LEU A 587 -8.42 -7.37 14.99
N GLN A 588 -7.17 -7.66 15.20
CA GLN A 588 -6.50 -8.79 14.57
C GLN A 588 -5.59 -9.48 15.57
N ALA A 589 -5.61 -10.81 15.54
CA ALA A 589 -4.68 -11.67 16.22
C ALA A 589 -4.06 -12.65 15.22
N LYS A 590 -2.73 -12.77 15.21
CA LYS A 590 -1.97 -13.72 14.39
C LYS A 590 -1.04 -14.49 15.31
N TYR A 591 -1.11 -15.81 15.29
CA TYR A 591 -0.27 -16.68 16.12
C TYR A 591 0.46 -17.71 15.26
N ALA A 592 1.79 -17.64 15.27
CA ALA A 592 2.66 -18.58 14.59
C ALA A 592 3.26 -19.55 15.60
N PHE A 593 2.99 -20.85 15.43
CA PHE A 593 3.52 -21.92 16.29
C PHE A 593 3.86 -23.16 15.47
N GLY A 594 5.07 -23.65 15.61
CA GLY A 594 5.56 -24.77 14.83
C GLY A 594 5.45 -24.51 13.33
N LYS A 595 4.65 -25.31 12.62
CA LYS A 595 4.37 -25.16 11.18
C LYS A 595 3.04 -24.48 10.87
N PHE A 596 2.35 -23.97 11.88
CA PHE A 596 1.04 -23.35 11.72
C PHE A 596 1.11 -21.85 11.97
N VAL A 597 0.37 -21.11 11.16
CA VAL A 597 0.04 -19.71 11.40
C VAL A 597 -1.48 -19.60 11.39
N VAL A 598 -2.05 -19.19 12.53
CA VAL A 598 -3.48 -19.00 12.68
C VAL A 598 -3.77 -17.53 12.85
N GLY A 599 -4.74 -17.01 12.12
CA GLY A 599 -5.18 -15.63 12.20
C GLY A 599 -6.67 -15.51 12.48
N MET A 600 -7.04 -14.47 13.19
CA MET A 600 -8.42 -14.06 13.41
C MET A 600 -8.51 -12.55 13.28
N ALA A 601 -9.52 -12.05 12.60
CA ALA A 601 -9.76 -10.62 12.43
C ALA A 601 -11.23 -10.29 12.65
N GLU A 602 -11.51 -9.20 13.35
CA GLU A 602 -12.84 -8.63 13.48
C GLU A 602 -12.88 -7.26 12.82
N SER A 603 -13.93 -7.00 12.08
CA SER A 603 -14.23 -5.73 11.43
C SER A 603 -15.62 -5.24 11.83
N TYR A 604 -15.66 -4.10 12.50
CA TYR A 604 -16.90 -3.40 12.88
C TYR A 604 -16.93 -2.01 12.21
N ALA A 605 -18.10 -1.63 11.68
CA ALA A 605 -18.39 -0.27 11.23
C ALA A 605 -19.80 0.15 11.62
N SER A 606 -19.98 1.36 12.15
CA SER A 606 -21.30 1.90 12.47
C SER A 606 -22.14 2.07 11.21
N GLY A 607 -23.47 2.00 11.36
CA GLY A 607 -24.41 2.19 10.25
C GLY A 607 -24.25 3.54 9.55
N ARG A 608 -24.47 3.54 8.24
CA ARG A 608 -24.32 4.68 7.34
C ARG A 608 -25.68 5.26 6.96
N TYR A 609 -25.69 6.54 6.62
CA TYR A 609 -26.91 7.27 6.29
C TYR A 609 -27.11 7.33 4.78
N TYR A 610 -28.30 6.96 4.33
CA TYR A 610 -28.80 7.05 2.96
C TYR A 610 -30.05 7.95 2.94
N LYS A 611 -30.47 8.37 1.74
CA LYS A 611 -31.69 9.20 1.60
C LYS A 611 -32.93 8.50 2.15
N ALA A 612 -33.05 7.18 1.96
CA ALA A 612 -34.15 6.35 2.40
C ALA A 612 -34.02 5.80 3.83
N GLY A 613 -32.89 6.02 4.53
CA GLY A 613 -32.73 5.51 5.90
C GLY A 613 -31.29 5.32 6.34
N LYS A 614 -31.11 4.53 7.39
CA LYS A 614 -29.80 4.21 7.96
C LYS A 614 -29.57 2.70 7.94
N THR A 615 -28.42 2.25 7.44
CA THR A 615 -28.06 0.82 7.51
C THR A 615 -27.83 0.38 8.96
N PRO A 616 -28.07 -0.90 9.29
CA PRO A 616 -27.51 -1.51 10.49
C PRO A 616 -25.97 -1.39 10.51
N PHE A 617 -25.36 -1.62 11.68
CA PHE A 617 -23.91 -1.71 11.76
C PHE A 617 -23.40 -2.92 10.96
N TYR A 618 -22.25 -2.77 10.33
CA TYR A 618 -21.49 -3.85 9.70
C TYR A 618 -20.67 -4.59 10.77
N ASN A 619 -20.62 -5.92 10.70
CA ASN A 619 -19.68 -6.72 11.48
C ASN A 619 -19.31 -7.99 10.71
N SER A 620 -18.02 -8.30 10.68
CA SER A 620 -17.46 -9.54 10.12
C SER A 620 -16.38 -10.05 11.06
N ILE A 621 -16.42 -11.33 11.37
CA ILE A 621 -15.34 -12.06 12.02
C ILE A 621 -14.77 -13.02 10.99
N ASP A 622 -13.49 -12.88 10.69
CA ASP A 622 -12.76 -13.65 9.69
C ASP A 622 -11.68 -14.50 10.39
N ALA A 623 -11.44 -15.70 9.90
CA ALA A 623 -10.39 -16.58 10.44
C ALA A 623 -9.63 -17.26 9.31
N ASN A 624 -8.34 -17.51 9.53
CA ASN A 624 -7.51 -18.27 8.60
C ASN A 624 -6.56 -19.22 9.32
N VAL A 625 -6.12 -20.22 8.59
CA VAL A 625 -5.04 -21.11 8.98
C VAL A 625 -4.10 -21.32 7.80
N THR A 626 -2.82 -21.20 8.05
CA THR A 626 -1.76 -21.50 7.08
C THR A 626 -0.89 -22.61 7.66
N TYR A 627 -0.69 -23.67 6.90
CA TYR A 627 0.15 -24.81 7.25
C TYR A 627 1.39 -24.83 6.35
N LEU A 628 2.55 -24.65 6.95
CA LEU A 628 3.86 -24.72 6.29
C LEU A 628 4.30 -26.18 6.17
N ALA A 629 3.64 -26.93 5.27
CA ALA A 629 3.76 -28.38 5.15
C ALA A 629 5.19 -28.81 4.79
N HIS A 630 5.79 -28.11 3.84
CA HIS A 630 7.15 -28.34 3.34
C HIS A 630 7.77 -27.00 2.93
N PRO A 631 9.10 -26.79 2.95
CA PRO A 631 9.73 -25.56 2.48
C PRO A 631 9.27 -25.02 1.10
N LYS A 632 8.73 -25.91 0.27
CA LYS A 632 8.17 -25.59 -1.06
C LYS A 632 6.64 -25.71 -1.15
N VAL A 633 5.94 -26.02 -0.03
CA VAL A 633 4.50 -26.26 -0.05
C VAL A 633 3.84 -25.55 1.12
N ILE A 634 2.93 -24.63 0.82
CA ILE A 634 2.12 -23.91 1.80
C ILE A 634 0.65 -24.23 1.52
N ILE A 635 -0.06 -24.71 2.51
CA ILE A 635 -1.50 -24.96 2.46
C ILE A 635 -2.19 -23.89 3.30
N TYR A 636 -3.25 -23.29 2.80
CA TYR A 636 -3.96 -22.24 3.52
C TYR A 636 -5.46 -22.40 3.38
N GLY A 637 -6.16 -21.94 4.39
CA GLY A 637 -7.62 -21.87 4.38
C GLY A 637 -8.10 -20.67 5.16
N SER A 638 -9.20 -20.06 4.72
CA SER A 638 -9.83 -18.96 5.41
C SER A 638 -11.36 -19.02 5.32
N VAL A 639 -12.00 -18.43 6.30
CA VAL A 639 -13.44 -18.22 6.34
C VAL A 639 -13.69 -16.77 6.65
N ASN A 640 -14.29 -16.03 5.70
CA ASN A 640 -14.75 -14.69 5.94
C ASN A 640 -16.19 -14.71 6.47
N ASN A 641 -16.46 -13.82 7.42
CA ASN A 641 -17.74 -13.70 8.10
C ASN A 641 -18.25 -15.04 8.66
N ILE A 642 -17.44 -15.63 9.55
CA ILE A 642 -17.70 -16.95 10.17
C ILE A 642 -19.03 -17.01 10.93
N THR A 643 -19.51 -15.85 11.39
CA THR A 643 -20.81 -15.71 12.07
C THR A 643 -22.01 -15.80 11.12
N GLY A 644 -21.78 -15.76 9.82
CA GLY A 644 -22.85 -15.77 8.81
C GLY A 644 -23.78 -14.56 8.90
N ARG A 645 -23.30 -13.44 9.43
CA ARG A 645 -24.12 -12.22 9.53
C ARG A 645 -24.44 -11.66 8.15
N ARG A 646 -25.71 -11.43 7.86
CA ARG A 646 -26.15 -10.72 6.66
C ARG A 646 -25.92 -9.23 6.82
N ASN A 647 -24.79 -8.73 6.29
CA ASN A 647 -24.44 -7.33 6.32
C ASN A 647 -25.18 -6.55 5.23
N VAL A 648 -25.74 -5.38 5.61
CA VAL A 648 -26.41 -4.46 4.67
C VAL A 648 -25.40 -3.47 4.14
N TYR A 649 -25.22 -3.44 2.82
CA TYR A 649 -24.22 -2.60 2.16
C TYR A 649 -24.79 -1.26 1.69
N ARG A 650 -26.06 -1.21 1.34
CA ARG A 650 -26.74 0.00 0.86
C ARG A 650 -28.23 -0.07 1.14
N ILE A 651 -28.88 1.08 1.21
CA ILE A 651 -30.33 1.22 1.15
C ILE A 651 -30.66 1.98 -0.12
N ASP A 652 -31.45 1.37 -0.99
CA ASP A 652 -31.91 1.98 -2.23
C ASP A 652 -33.00 3.05 -1.97
N PRO A 653 -33.25 3.94 -2.94
CA PRO A 653 -34.25 5.02 -2.76
C PRO A 653 -35.66 4.54 -2.42
N ASP A 654 -36.03 3.31 -2.80
CA ASP A 654 -37.34 2.66 -2.46
C ASP A 654 -37.32 2.03 -1.05
N GLY A 655 -36.19 2.08 -0.31
CA GLY A 655 -36.03 1.51 1.01
C GLY A 655 -35.56 0.05 1.01
N SER A 656 -35.39 -0.58 -0.14
CA SER A 656 -34.87 -1.94 -0.24
C SER A 656 -33.40 -1.99 0.22
N GLN A 657 -32.99 -3.13 0.79
CA GLN A 657 -31.64 -3.30 1.34
C GLN A 657 -30.79 -4.18 0.43
N VAL A 658 -29.68 -3.64 -0.03
CA VAL A 658 -28.65 -4.40 -0.75
C VAL A 658 -27.73 -5.08 0.27
N THR A 659 -27.66 -6.40 0.19
CA THR A 659 -26.84 -7.24 1.08
C THR A 659 -25.80 -8.02 0.27
N SER A 660 -24.88 -8.72 0.97
CA SER A 660 -24.00 -9.69 0.29
C SER A 660 -24.81 -10.75 -0.43
N SER A 661 -24.29 -11.24 -1.55
CA SER A 661 -24.89 -12.37 -2.28
C SER A 661 -24.77 -13.69 -1.50
N ARG A 662 -23.81 -13.78 -0.57
CA ARG A 662 -23.63 -14.89 0.37
C ARG A 662 -23.20 -14.36 1.73
N ASP A 663 -23.58 -15.07 2.81
CA ASP A 663 -23.31 -14.60 4.16
C ASP A 663 -21.87 -14.93 4.61
N SER A 664 -21.33 -16.08 4.22
CA SER A 664 -19.94 -16.48 4.52
C SER A 664 -19.21 -16.90 3.24
N PHE A 665 -17.91 -16.67 3.21
CA PHE A 665 -17.05 -17.09 2.10
C PHE A 665 -15.93 -17.99 2.63
N ILE A 666 -15.92 -19.24 2.17
CA ILE A 666 -14.91 -20.25 2.54
C ILE A 666 -13.91 -20.36 1.40
N TYR A 667 -12.65 -20.22 1.74
CA TYR A 667 -11.57 -20.21 0.76
C TYR A 667 -10.43 -21.11 1.26
N PHE A 668 -9.93 -22.02 0.41
CA PHE A 668 -8.74 -22.79 0.70
C PHE A 668 -7.95 -23.05 -0.57
N GLY A 669 -6.65 -23.21 -0.41
CA GLY A 669 -5.75 -23.42 -1.52
C GLY A 669 -4.37 -23.89 -1.09
N ILE A 670 -3.52 -24.03 -2.09
CA ILE A 670 -2.15 -24.51 -1.96
C ILE A 670 -1.22 -23.68 -2.85
N PHE A 671 -0.06 -23.30 -2.29
CA PHE A 671 1.08 -22.78 -3.04
C PHE A 671 2.15 -23.87 -3.15
N ILE A 672 2.69 -24.06 -4.35
CA ILE A 672 3.76 -25.02 -4.63
C ILE A 672 4.88 -24.29 -5.35
N SER A 673 6.02 -24.15 -4.70
CA SER A 673 7.25 -23.63 -5.28
C SER A 673 7.98 -24.75 -6.04
N LEU A 674 7.99 -24.69 -7.36
CA LEU A 674 8.64 -25.68 -8.22
C LEU A 674 10.16 -25.42 -8.28
N LYS A 675 10.57 -24.16 -8.38
CA LYS A 675 11.96 -23.73 -8.43
C LYS A 675 12.16 -22.51 -7.51
N ASN A 676 12.72 -22.72 -6.34
CA ASN A 676 13.10 -21.67 -5.40
C ASN A 676 14.18 -22.19 -4.45
N ASN A 677 15.15 -21.36 -4.10
CA ASN A 677 16.25 -21.69 -3.20
C ASN A 677 15.96 -21.31 -1.75
N LYS A 678 14.91 -20.51 -1.49
CA LYS A 678 14.51 -20.09 -0.15
C LYS A 678 13.30 -20.88 0.33
N ALA A 679 13.31 -21.26 1.60
CA ALA A 679 12.18 -21.92 2.23
C ALA A 679 11.00 -20.93 2.41
N TYR A 680 9.80 -21.38 2.07
CA TYR A 680 8.54 -20.64 2.26
C TYR A 680 8.50 -19.26 1.58
N ASP A 681 9.38 -19.02 0.61
CA ASP A 681 9.37 -17.79 -0.18
C ASP A 681 8.39 -17.94 -1.35
N ILE A 682 7.33 -17.16 -1.30
CA ILE A 682 6.29 -17.07 -2.34
C ILE A 682 6.38 -15.79 -3.16
N SER A 683 7.40 -14.95 -2.93
CA SER A 683 7.64 -13.76 -3.74
C SER A 683 8.13 -14.16 -5.13
N ASN A 684 7.44 -13.66 -6.17
CA ASN A 684 7.74 -13.94 -7.58
C ASN A 684 7.76 -15.45 -7.91
N PHE A 685 7.00 -16.24 -7.18
CA PHE A 685 6.90 -17.71 -7.21
C PHE A 685 7.99 -18.43 -7.91
#